data_ff53ea4115229fad7cbccc0e13f5f256
#
_entry.id   ff53ea4115229fad7cbccc0e13f5f256
#
_cell.length_a   1.000
_cell.length_b   1.000
_cell.length_c   1.000
_cell.angle_alpha   90.00
_cell.angle_beta   90.00
_cell.angle_gamma   90.00
#
_symmetry.space_group_name_H-M   'P 1'
#
loop_
_entity.id
_entity.type
_entity.pdbx_description
1 polymer ?
#
loop_
_entity_poly.entity_id
_entity_poly.type
_entity_poly.pdbx_seq_one_letter_code
_entity_poly.pdbx_strand_id
1 'polypeptide(L)'
;MAKSYNADSITVLEGLEAVRRRPGMYIGSIGSKGLNHLIYEIVDNSVDEHLAGYCTEISVTLHKDGSCTVRDNGRGIPVDRHKKGISAERIVMTTLHAGGKFDDSSYKTSGGLHGVGSSVVNALSNYMRVRVYQNGKIYEDEYERGIPKTELIDGLLPVVGKTKETGTETTFIPDDSIFEKTRFKEEWLMSRLHETAYLNPTLYLHFRDERGEEVISRDYYEPEGLHAFVAELVKDQTKIVSPIISFQGKSGKTEVECAFQFTDSFEENLLGFCNGIYTQEGGTHIVGLKTKFAQLMNSYARQLGILKEKDPNFTGADTRNGMVAVLSVKYPEPVFEGQTKTKLASLEAAKDVSSVVGEELERYFDRNLEIVKAILSCAEKSAKIRKQEEKAKVNLLSKSKYSFDSNGKLANCISKTPEECEIFIVEGDSAGGSAKTSRNRHTQAILPLRGKILNVEKASMDKVLANAEIKTMINAFGCGFSEGFGNDFDISKLRYHKIILMTDADVDGSHIDTLLLTFFYRFMPELIQEGHIYVSMPPLYLLIPDNKKEKPRYLYDEKALLAYQKKHGSSGYELKRFKGLGEMNPKELWETTLNPENRVLKRVEIEDAKLASQVTSMLMGTDVAPRREFIFTHAMEAEIDA
;
A
#
# COMPACT_ATOMS: atom_id res chain seq x y z
N MET A 1 -4.67 14.75 -41.14
CA MET A 1 -3.25 15.19 -41.24
C MET A 1 -2.61 15.00 -39.87
N ALA A 2 -1.59 14.16 -39.76
CA ALA A 2 -0.84 14.02 -38.50
C ALA A 2 -0.12 15.35 -38.24
N LYS A 3 -0.31 15.93 -37.05
CA LYS A 3 0.46 17.12 -36.62
C LYS A 3 1.94 16.74 -36.63
N SER A 4 2.77 17.48 -37.36
CA SER A 4 4.22 17.28 -37.34
C SER A 4 4.75 17.59 -35.94
N TYR A 5 5.56 16.69 -35.39
CA TYR A 5 6.25 16.91 -34.12
C TYR A 5 7.43 17.87 -34.40
N ASN A 6 7.25 19.13 -33.99
CA ASN A 6 8.22 20.21 -34.17
C ASN A 6 8.36 21.02 -32.86
N ALA A 7 9.20 22.07 -32.87
CA ALA A 7 9.44 22.89 -31.67
C ALA A 7 8.16 23.46 -31.05
N ASP A 8 7.14 23.81 -31.88
CA ASP A 8 5.85 24.33 -31.42
C ASP A 8 4.99 23.28 -30.69
N SER A 9 5.33 22.00 -30.81
CA SER A 9 4.68 20.91 -30.09
C SER A 9 5.21 20.71 -28.66
N ILE A 10 6.30 21.42 -28.28
CA ILE A 10 6.89 21.37 -26.93
C ILE A 10 6.19 22.41 -26.07
N THR A 11 5.41 21.93 -25.09
CA THR A 11 4.74 22.80 -24.10
C THR A 11 5.59 22.87 -22.83
N VAL A 12 5.95 24.09 -22.42
CA VAL A 12 6.59 24.32 -21.12
C VAL A 12 5.49 24.66 -20.12
N LEU A 13 5.41 23.90 -19.03
CA LEU A 13 4.50 24.14 -17.92
C LEU A 13 5.29 24.83 -16.79
N GLU A 14 4.80 25.97 -16.32
CA GLU A 14 5.45 26.73 -15.26
C GLU A 14 4.64 26.67 -13.95
N GLY A 15 5.35 26.66 -12.82
CA GLY A 15 4.77 26.78 -11.49
C GLY A 15 3.75 25.69 -11.15
N LEU A 16 2.62 26.07 -10.56
CA LEU A 16 1.58 25.16 -10.06
C LEU A 16 0.73 24.52 -11.18
N GLU A 17 0.77 25.05 -12.40
CA GLU A 17 0.07 24.43 -13.54
C GLU A 17 0.63 23.03 -13.86
N ALA A 18 1.95 22.85 -13.71
CA ALA A 18 2.58 21.55 -13.89
C ALA A 18 2.03 20.50 -12.90
N VAL A 19 1.79 20.89 -11.65
CA VAL A 19 1.20 20.04 -10.61
C VAL A 19 -0.21 19.63 -11.00
N ARG A 20 -1.05 20.57 -11.39
CA ARG A 20 -2.45 20.31 -11.78
C ARG A 20 -2.56 19.40 -12.99
N ARG A 21 -1.62 19.50 -13.93
CA ARG A 21 -1.63 18.71 -15.16
C ARG A 21 -1.08 17.31 -14.99
N ARG A 22 -0.20 17.09 -14.01
CA ARG A 22 0.45 15.79 -13.70
C ARG A 22 0.47 15.51 -12.19
N PRO A 23 -0.70 15.49 -11.51
CA PRO A 23 -0.75 15.35 -10.06
C PRO A 23 -0.10 14.07 -9.54
N GLY A 24 -0.20 12.95 -10.29
CA GLY A 24 0.41 11.68 -9.93
C GLY A 24 1.93 11.74 -9.70
N MET A 25 2.64 12.68 -10.34
CA MET A 25 4.08 12.88 -10.11
C MET A 25 4.41 13.39 -8.70
N TYR A 26 3.46 14.08 -8.05
CA TYR A 26 3.64 14.73 -6.74
C TYR A 26 2.98 13.98 -5.59
N ILE A 27 1.82 13.37 -5.84
CA ILE A 27 1.00 12.68 -4.81
C ILE A 27 0.81 11.18 -5.09
N GLY A 28 1.49 10.64 -6.12
CA GLY A 28 1.50 9.21 -6.47
C GLY A 28 0.25 8.73 -7.22
N SER A 29 -0.94 9.20 -6.87
CA SER A 29 -2.20 8.83 -7.53
C SER A 29 -3.26 9.92 -7.40
N ILE A 30 -4.34 9.85 -8.20
CA ILE A 30 -5.53 10.73 -8.09
C ILE A 30 -6.71 10.04 -7.39
N GLY A 31 -6.53 8.80 -6.93
CA GLY A 31 -7.50 8.06 -6.12
C GLY A 31 -7.46 8.43 -4.64
N SER A 32 -8.15 7.64 -3.81
CA SER A 32 -8.25 7.91 -2.36
C SER A 32 -6.90 8.01 -1.65
N LYS A 33 -5.86 7.30 -2.11
CA LYS A 33 -4.50 7.37 -1.56
C LYS A 33 -3.89 8.76 -1.77
N GLY A 34 -3.90 9.27 -3.00
CA GLY A 34 -3.40 10.62 -3.29
C GLY A 34 -4.24 11.71 -2.66
N LEU A 35 -5.56 11.50 -2.52
CA LEU A 35 -6.44 12.42 -1.82
C LEU A 35 -6.05 12.58 -0.34
N ASN A 36 -5.90 11.47 0.40
CA ASN A 36 -5.48 11.52 1.80
C ASN A 36 -4.04 12.05 1.95
N HIS A 37 -3.20 11.86 0.94
CA HIS A 37 -1.83 12.38 0.94
C HIS A 37 -1.77 13.92 1.05
N LEU A 38 -2.79 14.64 0.57
CA LEU A 38 -2.88 16.08 0.77
C LEU A 38 -2.89 16.46 2.26
N ILE A 39 -3.64 15.70 3.08
CA ILE A 39 -3.67 15.93 4.53
C ILE A 39 -2.30 15.60 5.14
N TYR A 40 -1.69 14.49 4.71
CA TYR A 40 -0.38 14.08 5.23
C TYR A 40 0.70 15.12 4.97
N GLU A 41 0.73 15.76 3.81
CA GLU A 41 1.69 16.83 3.50
C GLU A 41 1.56 18.03 4.45
N ILE A 42 0.34 18.40 4.83
CA ILE A 42 0.13 19.50 5.79
C ILE A 42 0.46 19.07 7.22
N VAL A 43 0.05 17.85 7.63
CA VAL A 43 0.39 17.29 8.95
C VAL A 43 1.89 17.13 9.12
N ASP A 44 2.59 16.62 8.09
CA ASP A 44 4.05 16.43 8.11
C ASP A 44 4.79 17.78 8.30
N ASN A 45 4.26 18.90 7.77
CA ASN A 45 4.80 20.24 8.03
C ASN A 45 4.68 20.63 9.51
N SER A 46 3.56 20.32 10.14
CA SER A 46 3.33 20.57 11.58
C SER A 46 4.18 19.63 12.45
N VAL A 47 4.41 18.39 12.02
CA VAL A 47 5.34 17.45 12.66
C VAL A 47 6.78 17.96 12.56
N ASP A 48 7.19 18.56 11.43
CA ASP A 48 8.51 19.17 11.31
C ASP A 48 8.71 20.34 12.31
N GLU A 49 7.66 21.13 12.60
CA GLU A 49 7.68 22.14 13.68
C GLU A 49 7.84 21.48 15.08
N HIS A 50 7.24 20.30 15.27
CA HIS A 50 7.44 19.53 16.51
C HIS A 50 8.88 19.02 16.62
N LEU A 51 9.44 18.43 15.56
CA LEU A 51 10.83 17.96 15.53
C LEU A 51 11.84 19.10 15.72
N ALA A 52 11.48 20.32 15.31
CA ALA A 52 12.25 21.53 15.60
C ALA A 52 12.07 22.06 17.04
N GLY A 53 11.17 21.46 17.83
CA GLY A 53 10.94 21.78 19.25
C GLY A 53 9.95 22.91 19.50
N TYR A 54 9.13 23.32 18.53
CA TYR A 54 8.22 24.46 18.65
C TYR A 54 6.74 24.09 18.68
N CYS A 55 6.36 22.90 18.21
CA CYS A 55 4.97 22.45 18.19
C CYS A 55 4.78 21.32 19.21
N THR A 56 3.70 21.35 19.95
CA THR A 56 3.31 20.31 20.93
C THR A 56 1.92 19.73 20.66
N GLU A 57 1.15 20.35 19.78
CA GLU A 57 -0.24 19.98 19.52
C GLU A 57 -0.60 20.21 18.05
N ILE A 58 -1.22 19.21 17.43
CA ILE A 58 -1.74 19.27 16.08
C ILE A 58 -3.18 18.77 16.08
N SER A 59 -4.10 19.52 15.45
CA SER A 59 -5.47 19.10 15.26
C SER A 59 -5.81 18.94 13.79
N VAL A 60 -6.57 17.88 13.46
CA VAL A 60 -7.06 17.59 12.10
C VAL A 60 -8.58 17.44 12.17
N THR A 61 -9.30 18.28 11.43
CA THR A 61 -10.76 18.27 11.40
C THR A 61 -11.27 18.07 9.97
N LEU A 62 -12.15 17.09 9.78
CA LEU A 62 -12.89 16.88 8.54
C LEU A 62 -14.30 17.50 8.69
N HIS A 63 -14.62 18.47 7.84
CA HIS A 63 -15.86 19.23 7.94
C HIS A 63 -16.98 18.69 7.03
N LYS A 64 -18.22 19.04 7.34
CA LYS A 64 -19.43 18.63 6.58
C LYS A 64 -19.43 19.07 5.13
N ASP A 65 -18.77 20.16 4.82
CA ASP A 65 -18.64 20.73 3.46
C ASP A 65 -17.57 20.03 2.60
N GLY A 66 -16.89 19.00 3.16
CA GLY A 66 -15.82 18.27 2.50
C GLY A 66 -14.44 18.91 2.65
N SER A 67 -14.32 20.03 3.37
CA SER A 67 -13.02 20.62 3.69
C SER A 67 -12.31 19.85 4.80
N CYS A 68 -10.97 19.99 4.83
CA CYS A 68 -10.11 19.55 5.90
C CYS A 68 -9.36 20.74 6.49
N THR A 69 -9.32 20.82 7.82
CA THR A 69 -8.50 21.80 8.55
C THR A 69 -7.41 21.07 9.32
N VAL A 70 -6.17 21.48 9.12
CA VAL A 70 -5.02 21.10 9.96
C VAL A 70 -4.51 22.33 10.67
N ARG A 71 -4.37 22.27 11.99
CA ARG A 71 -3.87 23.35 12.83
C ARG A 71 -2.79 22.83 13.77
N ASP A 72 -1.72 23.60 13.88
CA ASP A 72 -0.63 23.38 14.87
C ASP A 72 -0.48 24.61 15.78
N ASN A 73 0.25 24.42 16.88
CA ASN A 73 0.64 25.47 17.80
C ASN A 73 2.14 25.82 17.70
N GLY A 74 2.75 25.61 16.53
CA GLY A 74 4.15 25.92 16.25
C GLY A 74 4.44 27.43 16.14
N ARG A 75 5.55 27.79 15.48
CA ARG A 75 5.95 29.19 15.27
C ARG A 75 5.05 29.96 14.30
N GLY A 76 4.32 29.25 13.46
CA GLY A 76 3.64 29.80 12.27
C GLY A 76 4.59 30.00 11.09
N ILE A 77 4.06 29.87 9.89
CA ILE A 77 4.80 30.14 8.65
C ILE A 77 5.23 31.64 8.67
N PRO A 78 6.49 31.98 8.30
CA PRO A 78 6.92 33.37 8.27
C PRO A 78 6.03 34.23 7.36
N VAL A 79 5.53 35.35 7.89
CA VAL A 79 4.69 36.31 7.15
C VAL A 79 5.43 37.57 6.71
N ASP A 80 6.70 37.69 7.11
CA ASP A 80 7.55 38.79 6.78
C ASP A 80 7.78 38.91 5.27
N ARG A 81 8.22 40.11 4.83
CA ARG A 81 8.52 40.36 3.43
C ARG A 81 9.78 39.61 2.99
N HIS A 82 9.61 38.71 2.06
CA HIS A 82 10.72 38.00 1.42
C HIS A 82 11.47 38.93 0.43
N LYS A 83 12.69 38.56 0.02
CA LYS A 83 13.50 39.30 -0.99
C LYS A 83 12.77 39.55 -2.32
N LYS A 84 11.76 38.74 -2.64
CA LYS A 84 10.88 38.90 -3.82
C LYS A 84 9.82 40.02 -3.64
N GLY A 85 9.79 40.72 -2.50
CA GLY A 85 8.91 41.86 -2.26
C GLY A 85 7.51 41.51 -1.72
N ILE A 86 7.19 40.24 -1.53
CA ILE A 86 5.90 39.74 -1.03
C ILE A 86 6.09 38.86 0.22
N SER A 87 4.99 38.59 0.93
CA SER A 87 4.99 37.72 2.12
C SER A 87 5.65 36.37 1.84
N ALA A 88 6.46 35.88 2.79
CA ALA A 88 7.13 34.59 2.69
C ALA A 88 6.11 33.43 2.67
N GLU A 89 5.00 33.54 3.41
CA GLU A 89 3.90 32.58 3.36
C GLU A 89 3.40 32.38 1.94
N ARG A 90 3.05 33.47 1.22
CA ARG A 90 2.58 33.40 -0.18
C ARG A 90 3.59 32.73 -1.12
N ILE A 91 4.88 32.93 -0.89
CA ILE A 91 5.93 32.26 -1.67
C ILE A 91 5.89 30.74 -1.43
N VAL A 92 5.76 30.32 -0.17
CA VAL A 92 5.70 28.90 0.19
C VAL A 92 4.47 28.24 -0.44
N MET A 93 3.33 28.94 -0.48
CA MET A 93 2.08 28.39 -1.02
C MET A 93 1.99 28.42 -2.54
N THR A 94 2.74 29.29 -3.22
CA THR A 94 2.59 29.49 -4.68
C THR A 94 3.82 29.12 -5.51
N THR A 95 4.95 28.80 -4.87
CA THR A 95 6.20 28.51 -5.58
C THR A 95 6.69 27.11 -5.21
N LEU A 96 6.93 26.28 -6.24
CA LEU A 96 7.58 24.99 -6.04
C LEU A 96 9.04 25.20 -5.60
N HIS A 97 9.53 24.29 -4.77
CA HIS A 97 10.90 24.34 -4.22
C HIS A 97 11.17 25.61 -3.42
N ALA A 98 10.16 26.06 -2.66
CA ALA A 98 10.26 27.19 -1.74
C ALA A 98 9.98 26.71 -0.30
N GLY A 99 10.85 27.05 0.65
CA GLY A 99 10.67 26.69 2.06
C GLY A 99 11.90 26.96 2.89
N GLY A 100 11.72 27.07 4.22
CA GLY A 100 12.81 27.27 5.19
C GLY A 100 13.63 26.00 5.51
N LYS A 101 13.25 24.86 4.94
CA LYS A 101 13.88 23.55 5.22
C LYS A 101 15.14 23.29 4.36
N PHE A 102 15.49 24.21 3.48
CA PHE A 102 16.75 24.20 2.72
C PHE A 102 17.94 24.79 3.50
N ASP A 103 17.69 25.30 4.71
CA ASP A 103 18.71 25.89 5.57
C ASP A 103 18.77 25.12 6.91
N ASP A 104 19.91 24.46 7.16
CA ASP A 104 20.19 23.66 8.38
C ASP A 104 20.05 24.46 9.67
N SER A 105 20.06 25.80 9.61
CA SER A 105 19.91 26.65 10.79
C SER A 105 18.50 26.62 11.37
N SER A 106 17.48 26.35 10.55
CA SER A 106 16.06 26.38 10.95
C SER A 106 15.50 25.01 11.31
N TYR A 107 15.96 23.96 10.62
CA TYR A 107 15.52 22.58 10.85
C TYR A 107 16.71 21.62 10.75
N LYS A 108 17.06 20.96 11.86
CA LYS A 108 18.15 19.96 11.89
C LYS A 108 17.77 18.64 11.25
N THR A 109 16.51 18.27 11.38
CA THR A 109 15.90 17.07 10.78
C THR A 109 14.49 17.44 10.35
N SER A 110 14.11 17.12 9.12
CA SER A 110 12.76 17.34 8.61
C SER A 110 12.35 16.22 7.67
N GLY A 111 11.05 15.95 7.61
CA GLY A 111 10.46 15.07 6.60
C GLY A 111 10.23 15.77 5.26
N GLY A 112 9.96 17.06 5.30
CA GLY A 112 9.62 17.91 4.14
C GLY A 112 10.83 18.49 3.43
N LEU A 113 11.60 17.69 2.70
CA LEU A 113 12.88 18.08 2.07
C LEU A 113 12.76 18.84 0.75
N HIS A 114 11.68 18.65 0.01
CA HIS A 114 11.58 19.13 -1.37
C HIS A 114 10.96 20.54 -1.50
N GLY A 115 10.36 21.08 -0.41
CA GLY A 115 9.73 22.40 -0.42
C GLY A 115 8.56 22.50 -1.40
N VAL A 116 7.80 21.42 -1.58
CA VAL A 116 6.68 21.38 -2.54
C VAL A 116 5.34 21.00 -1.90
N GLY A 117 5.30 20.39 -0.72
CA GLY A 117 4.09 19.84 -0.12
C GLY A 117 2.94 20.85 -0.06
N SER A 118 3.13 22.00 0.62
CA SER A 118 2.09 23.02 0.77
C SER A 118 1.62 23.58 -0.57
N SER A 119 2.55 23.87 -1.50
CA SER A 119 2.21 24.41 -2.82
C SER A 119 1.50 23.37 -3.70
N VAL A 120 1.81 22.09 -3.55
CA VAL A 120 1.10 20.98 -4.22
C VAL A 120 -0.32 20.85 -3.70
N VAL A 121 -0.53 20.87 -2.36
CA VAL A 121 -1.88 20.85 -1.78
C VAL A 121 -2.70 22.05 -2.26
N ASN A 122 -2.10 23.25 -2.28
CA ASN A 122 -2.74 24.46 -2.81
C ASN A 122 -3.15 24.29 -4.29
N ALA A 123 -2.24 23.81 -5.13
CA ALA A 123 -2.51 23.59 -6.55
C ALA A 123 -3.64 22.58 -6.81
N LEU A 124 -3.78 21.55 -5.96
CA LEU A 124 -4.74 20.46 -6.10
C LEU A 124 -6.05 20.69 -5.30
N SER A 125 -6.19 21.87 -4.68
CA SER A 125 -7.38 22.27 -3.95
C SER A 125 -8.23 23.25 -4.77
N ASN A 126 -9.55 23.07 -4.74
CA ASN A 126 -10.49 24.05 -5.29
C ASN A 126 -10.46 25.34 -4.48
N TYR A 127 -10.35 25.20 -3.16
CA TYR A 127 -10.21 26.30 -2.21
C TYR A 127 -9.17 25.96 -1.16
N MET A 128 -8.34 26.92 -0.77
CA MET A 128 -7.46 26.84 0.39
C MET A 128 -7.44 28.16 1.14
N ARG A 129 -7.43 28.08 2.46
CA ARG A 129 -7.23 29.21 3.37
C ARG A 129 -6.12 28.88 4.35
N VAL A 130 -5.18 29.81 4.49
CA VAL A 130 -4.08 29.70 5.45
C VAL A 130 -4.20 30.83 6.45
N ARG A 131 -4.25 30.51 7.73
CA ARG A 131 -4.15 31.45 8.84
C ARG A 131 -2.85 31.25 9.57
N VAL A 132 -2.14 32.33 9.79
CA VAL A 132 -0.90 32.33 10.56
C VAL A 132 -1.10 33.15 11.84
N TYR A 133 -0.88 32.49 12.95
CA TYR A 133 -0.98 33.05 14.31
C TYR A 133 0.45 33.39 14.76
N GLN A 134 0.83 34.67 14.66
CA GLN A 134 2.18 35.10 14.95
C GLN A 134 2.23 36.55 15.43
N ASN A 135 3.13 36.88 16.35
CA ASN A 135 3.39 38.24 16.82
C ASN A 135 2.14 38.96 17.37
N GLY A 136 1.23 38.23 18.02
CA GLY A 136 -0.02 38.77 18.56
C GLY A 136 -1.12 39.07 17.54
N LYS A 137 -0.93 38.63 16.29
CA LYS A 137 -1.81 38.89 15.16
C LYS A 137 -2.19 37.63 14.44
N ILE A 138 -3.33 37.68 13.74
CA ILE A 138 -3.80 36.64 12.83
C ILE A 138 -3.69 37.19 11.42
N TYR A 139 -2.87 36.55 10.60
CA TYR A 139 -2.74 36.82 9.18
C TYR A 139 -3.53 35.79 8.39
N GLU A 140 -4.10 36.18 7.25
CA GLU A 140 -4.91 35.28 6.42
C GLU A 140 -4.57 35.43 4.95
N ASP A 141 -4.43 34.29 4.27
CA ASP A 141 -4.37 34.24 2.80
C ASP A 141 -5.35 33.17 2.28
N GLU A 142 -5.96 33.46 1.14
CA GLU A 142 -6.91 32.57 0.47
C GLU A 142 -6.48 32.31 -0.96
N TYR A 143 -6.77 31.10 -1.42
CA TYR A 143 -6.38 30.61 -2.72
C TYR A 143 -7.52 29.83 -3.38
N GLU A 144 -7.56 29.92 -4.69
CA GLU A 144 -8.42 29.09 -5.53
C GLU A 144 -7.56 28.43 -6.61
N ARG A 145 -7.47 27.09 -6.56
CA ARG A 145 -6.67 26.31 -7.51
C ARG A 145 -5.21 26.77 -7.63
N GLY A 146 -4.60 27.12 -6.49
CA GLY A 146 -3.24 27.62 -6.43
C GLY A 146 -3.07 29.12 -6.70
N ILE A 147 -4.14 29.83 -7.06
CA ILE A 147 -4.13 31.26 -7.38
C ILE A 147 -4.53 32.06 -6.14
N PRO A 148 -3.69 32.98 -5.64
CA PRO A 148 -4.04 33.82 -4.48
C PRO A 148 -5.22 34.75 -4.78
N LYS A 149 -6.12 34.88 -3.79
CA LYS A 149 -7.31 35.76 -3.85
C LYS A 149 -7.17 36.95 -2.93
N THR A 150 -6.42 36.83 -1.85
CA THR A 150 -6.21 37.92 -0.90
C THR A 150 -5.30 39.02 -1.49
N GLU A 151 -5.71 40.27 -1.42
CA GLU A 151 -4.86 41.40 -1.79
C GLU A 151 -3.79 41.66 -0.71
N LEU A 152 -2.55 41.81 -1.13
CA LEU A 152 -1.46 42.17 -0.23
C LEU A 152 -1.45 43.67 0.01
N ILE A 153 -1.28 44.05 1.28
CA ILE A 153 -1.09 45.46 1.67
C ILE A 153 0.42 45.70 1.78
N ASP A 154 0.96 46.52 0.92
CA ASP A 154 2.41 46.75 0.83
C ASP A 154 3.23 45.44 0.74
N GLY A 155 2.74 44.44 0.00
CA GLY A 155 3.41 43.15 -0.17
C GLY A 155 3.28 42.21 1.04
N LEU A 156 2.52 42.58 2.06
CA LEU A 156 2.28 41.75 3.27
C LEU A 156 0.83 41.29 3.33
N LEU A 157 0.59 40.19 4.03
CA LEU A 157 -0.75 39.68 4.30
C LEU A 157 -1.55 40.61 5.20
N PRO A 158 -2.88 40.73 4.99
CA PRO A 158 -3.74 41.50 5.87
C PRO A 158 -3.81 40.84 7.26
N VAL A 159 -3.95 41.71 8.27
CA VAL A 159 -4.21 41.30 9.65
C VAL A 159 -5.71 41.22 9.86
N VAL A 160 -6.24 40.02 10.06
CA VAL A 160 -7.69 39.78 10.25
C VAL A 160 -8.11 39.70 11.71
N GLY A 161 -7.16 39.60 12.65
CA GLY A 161 -7.47 39.53 14.07
C GLY A 161 -6.26 39.66 14.98
N LYS A 162 -6.52 39.60 16.30
CA LYS A 162 -5.50 39.55 17.35
C LYS A 162 -5.57 38.18 18.06
N THR A 163 -4.44 37.65 18.49
CA THR A 163 -4.33 36.36 19.18
C THR A 163 -3.25 36.40 20.24
N LYS A 164 -3.33 35.46 21.18
CA LYS A 164 -2.22 35.11 22.09
C LYS A 164 -1.54 33.81 21.70
N GLU A 165 -2.11 33.09 20.73
CA GLU A 165 -1.65 31.80 20.25
C GLU A 165 -0.61 32.00 19.13
N THR A 166 0.14 30.94 18.86
CA THR A 166 1.05 30.82 17.73
C THR A 166 0.67 29.59 16.90
N GLY A 167 1.11 29.52 15.67
CA GLY A 167 0.92 28.34 14.82
C GLY A 167 0.42 28.65 13.41
N THR A 168 0.11 27.60 12.70
CA THR A 168 -0.48 27.64 11.36
C THR A 168 -1.78 26.86 11.33
N GLU A 169 -2.79 27.40 10.67
CA GLU A 169 -4.06 26.73 10.37
C GLU A 169 -4.25 26.71 8.86
N THR A 170 -4.33 25.55 8.28
CA THR A 170 -4.57 25.35 6.85
C THR A 170 -5.89 24.63 6.65
N THR A 171 -6.84 25.26 5.97
CA THR A 171 -8.13 24.67 5.57
C THR A 171 -8.15 24.54 4.06
N PHE A 172 -8.52 23.37 3.53
CA PHE A 172 -8.58 23.18 2.08
C PHE A 172 -9.72 22.23 1.67
N ILE A 173 -10.19 22.42 0.43
CA ILE A 173 -11.18 21.58 -0.23
C ILE A 173 -10.51 21.01 -1.49
N PRO A 174 -10.39 19.68 -1.64
CA PRO A 174 -9.82 19.08 -2.85
C PRO A 174 -10.58 19.46 -4.11
N ASP A 175 -9.86 19.58 -5.24
CA ASP A 175 -10.48 19.92 -6.53
C ASP A 175 -11.11 18.67 -7.16
N ASP A 176 -12.44 18.65 -7.28
CA ASP A 176 -13.26 17.59 -7.87
C ASP A 176 -13.03 17.41 -9.38
N SER A 177 -12.40 18.37 -10.05
CA SER A 177 -11.99 18.23 -11.45
C SER A 177 -10.70 17.39 -11.61
N ILE A 178 -10.00 17.10 -10.53
CA ILE A 178 -8.73 16.33 -10.53
C ILE A 178 -8.92 14.96 -9.88
N PHE A 179 -9.61 14.91 -8.74
CA PHE A 179 -9.79 13.68 -7.98
C PHE A 179 -11.07 12.95 -8.38
N GLU A 180 -10.98 11.64 -8.61
CA GLU A 180 -12.14 10.79 -8.91
C GLU A 180 -13.15 10.75 -7.75
N LYS A 181 -12.66 10.87 -6.53
CA LYS A 181 -13.43 10.93 -5.28
C LYS A 181 -12.81 11.99 -4.38
N THR A 182 -13.65 12.84 -3.79
CA THR A 182 -13.20 13.92 -2.89
C THR A 182 -13.49 13.64 -1.42
N ARG A 183 -13.97 12.43 -1.09
CA ARG A 183 -14.20 12.03 0.30
C ARG A 183 -12.96 11.38 0.89
N PHE A 184 -12.39 12.01 1.91
CA PHE A 184 -11.26 11.49 2.68
C PHE A 184 -11.65 10.20 3.42
N LYS A 185 -10.70 9.26 3.48
CA LYS A 185 -10.83 8.02 4.25
C LYS A 185 -10.36 8.26 5.69
N GLU A 186 -11.32 8.38 6.60
CA GLU A 186 -11.07 8.66 8.02
C GLU A 186 -10.24 7.57 8.70
N GLU A 187 -10.48 6.31 8.39
CA GLU A 187 -9.73 5.19 8.98
C GLU A 187 -8.23 5.28 8.68
N TRP A 188 -7.86 5.62 7.43
CA TRP A 188 -6.45 5.79 7.05
C TRP A 188 -5.82 6.98 7.76
N LEU A 189 -6.59 8.04 7.94
CA LEU A 189 -6.12 9.23 8.63
C LEU A 189 -5.92 8.95 10.12
N MET A 190 -6.88 8.28 10.77
CA MET A 190 -6.76 7.87 12.17
C MET A 190 -5.54 6.96 12.40
N SER A 191 -5.33 5.97 11.53
CA SER A 191 -4.15 5.09 11.59
C SER A 191 -2.85 5.89 11.44
N ARG A 192 -2.78 6.81 10.48
CA ARG A 192 -1.59 7.65 10.25
C ARG A 192 -1.29 8.58 11.43
N LEU A 193 -2.32 9.21 12.01
CA LEU A 193 -2.14 10.08 13.17
C LEU A 193 -1.69 9.30 14.40
N HIS A 194 -2.22 8.10 14.62
CA HIS A 194 -1.79 7.23 15.71
C HIS A 194 -0.33 6.79 15.54
N GLU A 195 0.06 6.38 14.32
CA GLU A 195 1.47 6.09 14.00
C GLU A 195 2.37 7.31 14.26
N THR A 196 1.91 8.51 13.91
CA THR A 196 2.64 9.76 14.16
C THR A 196 2.82 10.03 15.67
N ALA A 197 1.81 9.72 16.50
CA ALA A 197 1.93 9.85 17.96
C ALA A 197 2.98 8.90 18.54
N TYR A 198 3.02 7.64 18.10
CA TYR A 198 4.06 6.70 18.54
C TYR A 198 5.48 7.14 18.18
N LEU A 199 5.64 7.79 17.02
CA LEU A 199 6.95 8.30 16.55
C LEU A 199 7.37 9.59 17.26
N ASN A 200 6.43 10.29 17.90
CA ASN A 200 6.64 11.58 18.55
C ASN A 200 6.00 11.60 19.94
N PRO A 201 6.64 10.99 20.97
CA PRO A 201 6.06 10.73 22.29
C PRO A 201 5.60 11.97 23.07
N THR A 202 6.03 13.17 22.66
CA THR A 202 5.67 14.44 23.30
C THR A 202 4.65 15.28 22.52
N LEU A 203 4.13 14.71 21.42
CA LEU A 203 3.17 15.36 20.54
C LEU A 203 1.74 14.91 20.86
N TYR A 204 0.82 15.86 21.04
CA TYR A 204 -0.61 15.63 21.12
C TYR A 204 -1.25 15.79 19.74
N LEU A 205 -2.02 14.80 19.34
CA LEU A 205 -2.73 14.79 18.06
C LEU A 205 -4.23 14.65 18.30
N HIS A 206 -5.01 15.57 17.74
CA HIS A 206 -6.46 15.58 17.85
C HIS A 206 -7.07 15.34 16.49
N PHE A 207 -7.93 14.36 16.38
CA PHE A 207 -8.72 14.08 15.18
C PHE A 207 -10.19 14.31 15.43
N ARG A 208 -10.85 15.00 14.50
CA ARG A 208 -12.28 15.25 14.54
C ARG A 208 -12.90 15.09 13.16
N ASP A 209 -13.92 14.25 13.04
CA ASP A 209 -14.72 14.09 11.83
C ASP A 209 -16.16 14.54 12.10
N GLU A 210 -16.57 15.60 11.43
CA GLU A 210 -17.90 16.25 11.56
C GLU A 210 -18.84 15.86 10.40
N ARG A 211 -18.42 15.01 9.47
CA ARG A 211 -19.16 14.69 8.24
C ARG A 211 -20.38 13.81 8.46
N GLY A 212 -20.40 13.01 9.54
CA GLY A 212 -21.52 12.17 9.91
C GLY A 212 -22.59 12.90 10.72
N GLU A 213 -23.63 12.17 11.11
CA GLU A 213 -24.64 12.66 12.07
C GLU A 213 -24.03 12.80 13.47
N GLU A 214 -23.20 11.83 13.85
CA GLU A 214 -22.40 11.87 15.06
C GLU A 214 -20.97 12.31 14.75
N VAL A 215 -20.42 13.16 15.62
CA VAL A 215 -19.03 13.62 15.51
C VAL A 215 -18.12 12.55 16.06
N ILE A 216 -17.17 12.08 15.25
CA ILE A 216 -16.10 11.19 15.70
C ILE A 216 -14.95 12.05 16.20
N SER A 217 -14.52 11.84 17.45
CA SER A 217 -13.34 12.50 18.01
C SER A 217 -12.38 11.46 18.57
N ARG A 218 -11.09 11.64 18.31
CA ARG A 218 -10.01 10.79 18.82
C ARG A 218 -8.79 11.63 19.17
N ASP A 219 -8.22 11.35 20.32
CA ASP A 219 -6.98 11.97 20.80
C ASP A 219 -5.89 10.89 20.85
N TYR A 220 -4.70 11.23 20.37
CA TYR A 220 -3.54 10.36 20.38
C TYR A 220 -2.40 11.03 21.11
N TYR A 221 -1.88 10.36 22.12
CA TYR A 221 -0.71 10.75 22.88
C TYR A 221 -0.02 9.49 23.41
N GLU A 222 1.17 9.20 22.93
CA GLU A 222 1.85 7.93 23.17
C GLU A 222 3.22 8.13 23.81
N PRO A 223 3.27 8.44 25.11
CA PRO A 223 4.50 8.79 25.79
C PRO A 223 5.54 7.65 25.86
N GLU A 224 5.12 6.39 25.69
CA GLU A 224 6.02 5.24 25.61
C GLU A 224 6.59 5.01 24.20
N GLY A 225 6.17 5.79 23.21
CA GLY A 225 6.73 5.82 21.86
C GLY A 225 6.73 4.46 21.14
N LEU A 226 7.89 4.07 20.60
CA LEU A 226 8.01 2.84 19.82
C LEU A 226 7.74 1.57 20.65
N HIS A 227 7.94 1.62 21.97
CA HIS A 227 7.60 0.52 22.86
C HIS A 227 6.09 0.23 22.83
N ALA A 228 5.25 1.27 22.97
CA ALA A 228 3.81 1.16 22.87
C ALA A 228 3.37 0.76 21.46
N PHE A 229 4.05 1.25 20.44
CA PHE A 229 3.75 0.88 19.05
C PHE A 229 3.94 -0.63 18.81
N VAL A 230 5.06 -1.19 19.24
CA VAL A 230 5.29 -2.65 19.14
C VAL A 230 4.28 -3.40 20.00
N ALA A 231 3.94 -2.92 21.21
CA ALA A 231 2.94 -3.55 22.06
C ALA A 231 1.58 -3.65 21.37
N GLU A 232 1.15 -2.60 20.66
CA GLU A 232 -0.08 -2.60 19.86
C GLU A 232 0.01 -3.58 18.68
N LEU A 233 1.14 -3.62 17.97
CA LEU A 233 1.33 -4.54 16.83
C LEU A 233 1.28 -6.03 17.22
N VAL A 234 1.66 -6.35 18.48
CA VAL A 234 1.71 -7.74 18.96
C VAL A 234 0.62 -8.08 19.98
N LYS A 235 -0.38 -7.21 20.16
CA LYS A 235 -1.40 -7.36 21.21
C LYS A 235 -2.14 -8.69 21.14
N ASP A 236 -2.45 -9.14 19.92
CA ASP A 236 -3.21 -10.36 19.64
C ASP A 236 -2.32 -11.57 19.29
N GLN A 237 -0.99 -11.45 19.49
CA GLN A 237 -0.03 -12.51 19.16
C GLN A 237 0.60 -13.13 20.42
N THR A 238 0.94 -14.40 20.36
CA THR A 238 1.66 -15.09 21.43
C THR A 238 3.12 -14.64 21.44
N LYS A 239 3.55 -14.02 22.53
CA LYS A 239 4.92 -13.53 22.71
C LYS A 239 5.85 -14.65 23.12
N ILE A 240 6.96 -14.82 22.40
CA ILE A 240 8.00 -15.83 22.71
C ILE A 240 9.04 -15.24 23.68
N VAL A 241 9.32 -13.95 23.54
CA VAL A 241 10.28 -13.22 24.36
C VAL A 241 9.53 -12.16 25.18
N SER A 242 9.92 -11.94 26.42
CA SER A 242 9.40 -10.88 27.28
C SER A 242 10.56 -10.27 28.05
N PRO A 243 10.68 -8.96 28.16
CA PRO A 243 9.81 -7.88 27.67
C PRO A 243 10.00 -7.51 26.19
N ILE A 244 9.28 -6.47 25.71
CA ILE A 244 9.62 -5.80 24.44
C ILE A 244 11.02 -5.20 24.60
N ILE A 245 11.88 -5.41 23.63
CA ILE A 245 13.24 -4.90 23.63
C ILE A 245 13.23 -3.57 22.89
N SER A 246 13.65 -2.50 23.57
CA SER A 246 13.76 -1.17 22.98
C SER A 246 15.13 -0.57 23.27
N PHE A 247 15.66 0.16 22.32
CA PHE A 247 16.92 0.88 22.45
C PHE A 247 16.92 2.15 21.61
N GLN A 248 17.77 3.10 22.01
CA GLN A 248 18.02 4.32 21.28
C GLN A 248 19.51 4.67 21.36
N GLY A 249 20.02 5.29 20.31
CA GLY A 249 21.42 5.72 20.26
C GLY A 249 21.69 6.68 19.13
N LYS A 250 22.93 7.16 19.05
CA LYS A 250 23.38 8.11 18.02
C LYS A 250 24.65 7.63 17.37
N SER A 251 24.72 7.79 16.05
CA SER A 251 25.94 7.65 15.24
C SER A 251 26.15 8.96 14.48
N GLY A 252 27.16 9.73 14.87
CA GLY A 252 27.35 11.08 14.33
C GLY A 252 26.15 11.98 14.56
N LYS A 253 25.50 12.44 13.47
CA LYS A 253 24.29 13.25 13.52
C LYS A 253 23.00 12.42 13.41
N THR A 254 23.10 11.13 13.16
CA THR A 254 21.95 10.22 12.99
C THR A 254 21.49 9.73 14.35
N GLU A 255 20.21 9.91 14.67
CA GLU A 255 19.56 9.31 15.82
C GLU A 255 18.81 8.06 15.37
N VAL A 256 18.97 6.97 16.13
CA VAL A 256 18.33 5.68 15.83
C VAL A 256 17.56 5.24 17.05
N GLU A 257 16.29 4.91 16.86
CA GLU A 257 15.43 4.32 17.87
C GLU A 257 14.78 3.06 17.29
N CYS A 258 14.75 2.00 18.06
CA CYS A 258 14.15 0.74 17.65
C CYS A 258 13.49 0.05 18.83
N ALA A 259 12.33 -0.53 18.58
CA ALA A 259 11.68 -1.46 19.49
C ALA A 259 11.29 -2.72 18.73
N PHE A 260 11.38 -3.89 19.37
CA PHE A 260 10.99 -5.14 18.75
C PHE A 260 10.56 -6.20 19.75
N GLN A 261 9.79 -7.16 19.26
CA GLN A 261 9.32 -8.32 19.99
C GLN A 261 9.36 -9.57 19.10
N PHE A 262 9.51 -10.75 19.69
CA PHE A 262 9.37 -12.02 18.99
C PHE A 262 8.06 -12.70 19.35
N THR A 263 7.35 -13.17 18.33
CA THR A 263 6.06 -13.82 18.42
C THR A 263 6.11 -15.21 17.77
N ASP A 264 5.09 -16.02 17.99
CA ASP A 264 4.95 -17.34 17.40
C ASP A 264 4.50 -17.32 15.91
N SER A 265 4.33 -16.12 15.34
CA SER A 265 4.16 -16.00 13.89
C SER A 265 5.46 -16.35 13.17
N PHE A 266 5.35 -17.03 12.02
CA PHE A 266 6.52 -17.35 11.20
C PHE A 266 6.85 -16.25 10.18
N GLU A 267 6.37 -15.02 10.42
CA GLU A 267 6.56 -13.87 9.54
C GLU A 267 7.39 -12.78 10.22
N GLU A 268 8.20 -12.08 9.42
CA GLU A 268 8.87 -10.85 9.83
C GLU A 268 7.94 -9.65 9.54
N ASN A 269 7.60 -8.86 10.56
CA ASN A 269 6.91 -7.59 10.41
C ASN A 269 7.81 -6.46 10.88
N LEU A 270 8.45 -5.75 9.93
CA LEU A 270 9.39 -4.69 10.23
C LEU A 270 8.97 -3.38 9.57
N LEU A 271 8.59 -2.41 10.41
CA LEU A 271 8.22 -1.07 9.98
C LEU A 271 9.42 -0.13 10.10
N GLY A 272 9.74 0.58 9.02
CA GLY A 272 10.85 1.54 8.98
C GLY A 272 10.37 2.96 8.77
N PHE A 273 10.94 3.89 9.55
CA PHE A 273 10.63 5.32 9.44
C PHE A 273 11.92 6.13 9.33
N CYS A 274 11.87 7.18 8.52
CA CYS A 274 12.93 8.18 8.43
C CYS A 274 12.32 9.57 8.56
N ASN A 275 12.74 10.33 9.58
CA ASN A 275 12.20 11.65 9.91
C ASN A 275 10.66 11.65 10.01
N GLY A 276 10.07 10.62 10.65
CA GLY A 276 8.62 10.46 10.79
C GLY A 276 7.89 9.93 9.54
N ILE A 277 8.59 9.75 8.42
CA ILE A 277 7.99 9.25 7.18
C ILE A 277 8.12 7.72 7.12
N TYR A 278 7.02 7.03 6.89
CA TYR A 278 7.00 5.60 6.69
C TYR A 278 7.64 5.21 5.34
N THR A 279 8.72 4.42 5.41
CA THR A 279 9.40 3.90 4.23
C THR A 279 8.87 2.51 3.89
N GLN A 280 7.73 2.48 3.23
CA GLN A 280 6.99 1.24 2.93
C GLN A 280 7.83 0.19 2.18
N GLU A 281 8.72 0.62 1.29
CA GLU A 281 9.64 -0.23 0.53
C GLU A 281 10.99 -0.43 1.24
N GLY A 282 11.09 0.00 2.51
CA GLY A 282 12.30 -0.11 3.33
C GLY A 282 13.36 0.91 2.95
N GLY A 283 14.59 0.45 2.79
CA GLY A 283 15.73 1.28 2.45
C GLY A 283 16.98 0.92 3.26
N THR A 284 18.00 1.75 3.13
CA THR A 284 19.33 1.50 3.70
C THR A 284 19.34 1.35 5.21
N HIS A 285 18.51 2.10 5.95
CA HIS A 285 18.35 1.98 7.42
C HIS A 285 17.85 0.60 7.82
N ILE A 286 16.85 0.06 7.08
CA ILE A 286 16.33 -1.31 7.30
C ILE A 286 17.40 -2.35 6.99
N VAL A 287 18.16 -2.16 5.91
CA VAL A 287 19.29 -3.04 5.57
C VAL A 287 20.33 -3.05 6.69
N GLY A 288 20.64 -1.89 7.27
CA GLY A 288 21.55 -1.76 8.41
C GLY A 288 21.12 -2.60 9.61
N LEU A 289 19.85 -2.46 10.03
CA LEU A 289 19.26 -3.26 11.12
C LEU A 289 19.31 -4.77 10.80
N LYS A 290 18.79 -5.17 9.64
CA LYS A 290 18.71 -6.58 9.23
C LYS A 290 20.07 -7.26 9.20
N THR A 291 21.07 -6.58 8.64
CA THR A 291 22.42 -7.11 8.50
C THR A 291 23.10 -7.27 9.85
N LYS A 292 23.08 -6.20 10.67
CA LYS A 292 23.75 -6.24 11.98
C LYS A 292 23.07 -7.20 12.94
N PHE A 293 21.75 -7.24 12.96
CA PHE A 293 21.01 -8.20 13.79
C PHE A 293 21.37 -9.65 13.45
N ALA A 294 21.40 -10.00 12.15
CA ALA A 294 21.78 -11.33 11.71
C ALA A 294 23.25 -11.67 12.09
N GLN A 295 24.16 -10.72 11.99
CA GLN A 295 25.55 -10.91 12.41
C GLN A 295 25.66 -11.18 13.92
N LEU A 296 24.96 -10.40 14.75
CA LEU A 296 24.92 -10.59 16.21
C LEU A 296 24.36 -11.96 16.58
N MET A 297 23.22 -12.35 16.02
CA MET A 297 22.60 -13.65 16.31
C MET A 297 23.53 -14.81 15.94
N ASN A 298 24.21 -14.77 14.81
CA ASN A 298 25.17 -15.79 14.43
C ASN A 298 26.41 -15.80 15.34
N SER A 299 26.88 -14.63 15.81
CA SER A 299 27.98 -14.54 16.79
C SER A 299 27.59 -15.21 18.11
N TYR A 300 26.43 -14.85 18.67
CA TYR A 300 25.93 -15.46 19.90
C TYR A 300 25.62 -16.96 19.74
N ALA A 301 25.11 -17.39 18.60
CA ALA A 301 24.88 -18.82 18.32
C ALA A 301 26.16 -19.65 18.41
N ARG A 302 27.29 -19.10 17.95
CA ARG A 302 28.60 -19.73 18.08
C ARG A 302 29.16 -19.67 19.50
N GLN A 303 29.07 -18.52 20.16
CA GLN A 303 29.49 -18.36 21.56
C GLN A 303 28.75 -19.30 22.52
N LEU A 304 27.46 -19.51 22.30
CA LEU A 304 26.61 -20.39 23.10
C LEU A 304 26.70 -21.88 22.66
N GLY A 305 27.49 -22.21 21.63
CA GLY A 305 27.66 -23.57 21.13
C GLY A 305 26.46 -24.14 20.37
N ILE A 306 25.49 -23.33 20.01
CA ILE A 306 24.32 -23.71 19.20
C ILE A 306 24.76 -24.03 17.76
N LEU A 307 25.67 -23.23 17.21
CA LEU A 307 26.36 -23.50 15.95
C LEU A 307 27.81 -23.90 16.22
N LYS A 308 28.25 -25.00 15.63
CA LYS A 308 29.65 -25.43 15.63
C LYS A 308 30.44 -24.64 14.58
N GLU A 309 31.77 -24.66 14.67
CA GLU A 309 32.65 -23.96 13.73
C GLU A 309 32.37 -24.28 12.25
N LYS A 310 32.03 -25.51 11.94
CA LYS A 310 31.76 -25.97 10.57
C LYS A 310 30.31 -25.83 10.13
N ASP A 311 29.42 -25.45 11.04
CA ASP A 311 28.01 -25.29 10.68
C ASP A 311 27.79 -23.99 9.87
N PRO A 312 26.92 -24.01 8.86
CA PRO A 312 26.56 -22.79 8.15
C PRO A 312 25.82 -21.86 9.10
N ASN A 313 26.00 -20.56 8.89
CA ASN A 313 25.26 -19.53 9.61
C ASN A 313 23.74 -19.67 9.38
N PHE A 314 22.95 -19.24 10.35
CA PHE A 314 21.54 -18.91 10.10
C PHE A 314 21.45 -17.82 9.05
N THR A 315 20.49 -17.91 8.14
CA THR A 315 20.20 -16.84 7.20
C THR A 315 19.63 -15.62 7.96
N GLY A 316 19.69 -14.45 7.33
CA GLY A 316 19.08 -13.27 7.92
C GLY A 316 17.57 -13.45 8.18
N ALA A 317 16.87 -14.16 7.30
CA ALA A 317 15.46 -14.50 7.50
C ALA A 317 15.26 -15.46 8.69
N ASP A 318 16.10 -16.49 8.84
CA ASP A 318 16.02 -17.39 10.01
C ASP A 318 16.12 -16.63 11.34
N THR A 319 17.03 -15.63 11.41
CA THR A 319 17.27 -14.88 12.65
C THR A 319 16.15 -13.89 12.99
N ARG A 320 15.34 -13.48 12.03
CA ARG A 320 14.25 -12.52 12.22
C ARG A 320 12.85 -13.11 12.10
N ASN A 321 12.75 -14.42 11.94
CA ASN A 321 11.47 -15.11 11.87
C ASN A 321 10.67 -14.93 13.16
N GLY A 322 9.45 -14.42 13.05
CA GLY A 322 8.60 -14.06 14.18
C GLY A 322 8.94 -12.69 14.80
N MET A 323 9.86 -11.92 14.22
CA MET A 323 10.22 -10.59 14.69
C MET A 323 9.20 -9.55 14.24
N VAL A 324 8.60 -8.84 15.19
CA VAL A 324 7.82 -7.63 14.96
C VAL A 324 8.64 -6.45 15.47
N ALA A 325 9.00 -5.52 14.60
CA ALA A 325 9.91 -4.43 14.93
C ALA A 325 9.49 -3.11 14.30
N VAL A 326 9.79 -2.02 15.00
CA VAL A 326 9.68 -0.65 14.49
C VAL A 326 11.05 0.01 14.62
N LEU A 327 11.56 0.53 13.51
CA LEU A 327 12.80 1.29 13.43
C LEU A 327 12.49 2.73 13.00
N SER A 328 12.88 3.70 13.81
CA SER A 328 12.83 5.12 13.50
C SER A 328 14.23 5.71 13.45
N VAL A 329 14.54 6.40 12.35
CA VAL A 329 15.80 7.15 12.23
C VAL A 329 15.51 8.63 12.00
N LYS A 330 16.23 9.50 12.75
CA LYS A 330 16.31 10.92 12.46
C LYS A 330 17.63 11.17 11.73
N TYR A 331 17.53 11.50 10.46
CA TYR A 331 18.66 11.64 9.54
C TYR A 331 18.69 13.06 8.96
N PRO A 332 19.85 13.76 8.96
CA PRO A 332 19.88 15.19 8.62
C PRO A 332 19.45 15.49 7.18
N GLU A 333 20.00 14.75 6.23
CA GLU A 333 19.78 14.96 4.79
C GLU A 333 19.40 13.64 4.10
N PRO A 334 18.18 13.13 4.32
CA PRO A 334 17.78 11.86 3.73
C PRO A 334 17.56 11.99 2.22
N VAL A 335 18.10 11.04 1.47
CA VAL A 335 17.83 10.86 0.04
C VAL A 335 16.85 9.70 -0.12
N PHE A 336 15.75 9.93 -0.82
CA PHE A 336 14.72 8.91 -1.10
C PHE A 336 14.70 8.54 -2.59
N GLU A 337 14.25 7.33 -2.89
CA GLU A 337 13.96 6.91 -4.26
C GLU A 337 12.58 7.47 -4.69
N GLY A 338 12.52 8.74 -5.09
CA GLY A 338 11.31 9.40 -5.59
C GLY A 338 10.57 10.30 -4.60
N GLN A 339 9.58 11.02 -5.13
CA GLN A 339 8.83 12.06 -4.39
C GLN A 339 7.94 11.48 -3.27
N THR A 340 7.41 10.28 -3.44
CA THR A 340 6.56 9.61 -2.45
C THR A 340 7.31 9.09 -1.23
N LYS A 341 8.65 9.19 -1.22
CA LYS A 341 9.55 8.87 -0.10
C LYS A 341 9.39 7.44 0.46
N THR A 342 8.98 6.49 -0.38
CA THR A 342 8.69 5.11 0.02
C THR A 342 9.94 4.31 0.39
N LYS A 343 11.14 4.74 -0.07
CA LYS A 343 12.39 4.03 0.16
C LYS A 343 13.56 4.97 0.42
N LEU A 344 14.27 4.76 1.53
CA LEU A 344 15.47 5.53 1.86
C LEU A 344 16.68 5.02 1.08
N ALA A 345 17.36 5.93 0.37
CA ALA A 345 18.52 5.63 -0.48
C ALA A 345 19.87 6.08 0.10
N SER A 346 19.88 6.86 1.20
CA SER A 346 21.11 7.35 1.84
C SER A 346 22.00 6.21 2.30
N LEU A 347 23.13 5.97 1.62
CA LEU A 347 23.99 4.80 1.88
C LEU A 347 24.59 4.76 3.29
N GLU A 348 24.94 5.92 3.84
CA GLU A 348 25.55 6.01 5.18
C GLU A 348 24.56 5.65 6.30
N ALA A 349 23.27 5.80 6.08
CA ALA A 349 22.25 5.43 7.06
C ALA A 349 22.33 3.94 7.46
N ALA A 350 22.71 3.05 6.53
CA ALA A 350 22.93 1.64 6.84
C ALA A 350 24.07 1.42 7.85
N LYS A 351 25.16 2.17 7.70
CA LYS A 351 26.33 2.12 8.59
C LYS A 351 25.99 2.66 9.97
N ASP A 352 25.32 3.82 10.02
CA ASP A 352 24.93 4.46 11.27
C ASP A 352 23.98 3.58 12.09
N VAL A 353 22.93 3.05 11.44
CA VAL A 353 22.01 2.11 12.08
C VAL A 353 22.74 0.85 12.54
N SER A 354 23.62 0.26 11.71
CA SER A 354 24.41 -0.92 12.10
C SER A 354 25.29 -0.66 13.32
N SER A 355 25.89 0.52 13.45
CA SER A 355 26.72 0.89 14.61
C SER A 355 25.88 0.91 15.88
N VAL A 356 24.77 1.68 15.87
CA VAL A 356 23.90 1.81 17.04
C VAL A 356 23.29 0.46 17.43
N VAL A 357 22.75 -0.28 16.46
CA VAL A 357 22.19 -1.63 16.69
C VAL A 357 23.22 -2.56 17.29
N GLY A 358 24.48 -2.50 16.79
CA GLY A 358 25.59 -3.29 17.33
C GLY A 358 25.85 -2.99 18.80
N GLU A 359 26.10 -1.75 19.11
CA GLU A 359 26.49 -1.31 20.46
C GLU A 359 25.38 -1.54 21.49
N GLU A 360 24.15 -1.18 21.15
CA GLU A 360 23.03 -1.27 22.10
C GLU A 360 22.55 -2.70 22.31
N LEU A 361 22.48 -3.51 21.25
CA LEU A 361 22.05 -4.90 21.37
C LEU A 361 23.13 -5.79 22.00
N GLU A 362 24.42 -5.60 21.72
CA GLU A 362 25.49 -6.31 22.42
C GLU A 362 25.42 -6.05 23.91
N ARG A 363 25.30 -4.76 24.31
CA ARG A 363 25.16 -4.37 25.72
C ARG A 363 23.92 -4.99 26.40
N TYR A 364 22.81 -5.07 25.68
CA TYR A 364 21.58 -5.65 26.19
C TYR A 364 21.66 -7.19 26.28
N PHE A 365 22.14 -7.85 25.24
CA PHE A 365 22.18 -9.31 25.14
C PHE A 365 23.21 -9.93 26.09
N ASP A 366 24.34 -9.29 26.33
CA ASP A 366 25.32 -9.77 27.29
C ASP A 366 24.75 -9.88 28.71
N ARG A 367 23.75 -9.04 29.03
CA ARG A 367 23.05 -9.07 30.32
C ARG A 367 21.84 -10.00 30.34
N ASN A 368 21.35 -10.39 29.17
CA ASN A 368 20.09 -11.12 29.00
C ASN A 368 20.24 -12.36 28.09
N LEU A 369 21.20 -13.23 28.41
CA LEU A 369 21.51 -14.41 27.57
C LEU A 369 20.33 -15.38 27.40
N GLU A 370 19.38 -15.43 28.34
CA GLU A 370 18.19 -16.27 28.20
C GLU A 370 17.27 -15.76 27.10
N ILE A 371 17.20 -14.45 26.91
CA ILE A 371 16.46 -13.83 25.80
C ILE A 371 17.14 -14.21 24.47
N VAL A 372 18.47 -14.14 24.41
CA VAL A 372 19.23 -14.54 23.21
C VAL A 372 18.97 -16.01 22.86
N LYS A 373 18.98 -16.91 23.86
CA LYS A 373 18.67 -18.33 23.65
C LYS A 373 17.26 -18.55 23.11
N ALA A 374 16.28 -17.79 23.62
CA ALA A 374 14.90 -17.87 23.13
C ALA A 374 14.81 -17.45 21.66
N ILE A 375 15.43 -16.32 21.28
CA ILE A 375 15.49 -15.84 19.88
C ILE A 375 16.22 -16.88 19.00
N LEU A 376 17.33 -17.42 19.44
CA LEU A 376 18.08 -18.44 18.68
C LEU A 376 17.28 -19.74 18.53
N SER A 377 16.46 -20.11 19.50
CA SER A 377 15.52 -21.25 19.36
C SER A 377 14.51 -21.04 18.22
N CYS A 378 14.04 -19.79 18.04
CA CYS A 378 13.20 -19.45 16.87
C CYS A 378 13.99 -19.59 15.58
N ALA A 379 15.22 -19.08 15.53
CA ALA A 379 16.10 -19.19 14.37
C ALA A 379 16.41 -20.66 14.00
N GLU A 380 16.64 -21.53 14.99
CA GLU A 380 16.82 -22.97 14.76
C GLU A 380 15.57 -23.64 14.17
N LYS A 381 14.38 -23.30 14.69
CA LYS A 381 13.10 -23.81 14.14
C LYS A 381 12.91 -23.35 12.70
N SER A 382 13.13 -22.07 12.43
CA SER A 382 13.06 -21.49 11.10
C SER A 382 14.02 -22.18 10.14
N ALA A 383 15.29 -22.33 10.50
CA ALA A 383 16.29 -23.01 9.68
C ALA A 383 15.94 -24.48 9.39
N LYS A 384 15.30 -25.18 10.33
CA LYS A 384 14.81 -26.56 10.12
C LYS A 384 13.68 -26.58 9.10
N ILE A 385 12.69 -25.68 9.23
CA ILE A 385 11.56 -25.58 8.30
C ILE A 385 12.09 -25.25 6.89
N ARG A 386 12.92 -24.23 6.75
CA ARG A 386 13.54 -23.84 5.48
C ARG A 386 14.26 -25.01 4.79
N LYS A 387 15.09 -25.77 5.53
CA LYS A 387 15.79 -26.94 4.98
C LYS A 387 14.83 -28.05 4.52
N GLN A 388 13.68 -28.22 5.18
CA GLN A 388 12.65 -29.16 4.75
C GLN A 388 11.96 -28.67 3.47
N GLU A 389 11.63 -27.37 3.40
CA GLU A 389 11.04 -26.73 2.22
C GLU A 389 11.98 -26.78 1.01
N GLU A 390 13.27 -26.46 1.19
CA GLU A 390 14.28 -26.57 0.13
C GLU A 390 14.37 -28.01 -0.44
N LYS A 391 14.33 -29.03 0.44
CA LYS A 391 14.29 -30.41 0.00
C LYS A 391 13.02 -30.78 -0.75
N ALA A 392 11.86 -30.30 -0.29
CA ALA A 392 10.58 -30.51 -0.96
C ALA A 392 10.58 -29.83 -2.34
N LYS A 393 11.11 -28.62 -2.43
CA LYS A 393 11.26 -27.83 -3.65
C LYS A 393 12.20 -28.48 -4.66
N VAL A 394 13.38 -28.94 -4.23
CA VAL A 394 14.33 -29.67 -5.08
C VAL A 394 13.69 -30.96 -5.63
N ASN A 395 12.93 -31.67 -4.81
CA ASN A 395 12.21 -32.88 -5.24
C ASN A 395 11.11 -32.56 -6.27
N LEU A 396 10.47 -31.38 -6.14
CA LEU A 396 9.44 -30.90 -7.05
C LEU A 396 10.04 -30.49 -8.40
N LEU A 397 11.11 -29.70 -8.37
CA LEU A 397 11.83 -29.25 -9.56
C LEU A 397 12.55 -30.38 -10.29
N SER A 398 13.10 -31.36 -9.56
CA SER A 398 13.73 -32.54 -10.18
C SER A 398 12.72 -33.44 -10.89
N LYS A 399 11.48 -33.50 -10.40
CA LYS A 399 10.37 -34.20 -11.07
C LYS A 399 9.76 -33.39 -12.22
N SER A 400 9.83 -32.07 -12.18
CA SER A 400 9.29 -31.19 -13.24
C SER A 400 10.19 -31.08 -14.48
N LYS A 401 11.47 -31.47 -14.41
CA LYS A 401 12.38 -31.46 -15.56
C LYS A 401 11.97 -32.42 -16.69
N TYR A 402 10.97 -33.28 -16.50
CA TYR A 402 10.59 -34.32 -17.44
C TYR A 402 9.07 -34.48 -17.63
N SER A 403 8.27 -33.42 -17.59
CA SER A 403 6.90 -33.55 -18.08
C SER A 403 6.35 -32.21 -18.53
N PHE A 404 6.33 -32.00 -19.83
CA PHE A 404 5.49 -31.03 -20.52
C PHE A 404 3.98 -31.42 -20.43
N ASP A 405 3.68 -32.52 -19.77
CA ASP A 405 2.34 -32.98 -19.45
C ASP A 405 1.85 -32.38 -18.14
N SER A 406 1.31 -31.17 -18.23
CA SER A 406 0.34 -30.65 -17.27
C SER A 406 -0.90 -31.54 -17.32
N ASN A 407 -0.93 -32.68 -16.69
CA ASN A 407 -2.08 -33.60 -16.51
C ASN A 407 -3.23 -33.52 -17.56
N GLY A 408 -2.96 -33.08 -18.79
CA GLY A 408 -3.94 -32.85 -19.87
C GLY A 408 -4.93 -31.70 -19.62
N LYS A 409 -4.80 -30.92 -18.54
CA LYS A 409 -5.73 -29.87 -18.17
C LYS A 409 -5.48 -28.54 -18.91
N LEU A 410 -4.23 -28.12 -19.04
CA LEU A 410 -3.86 -26.87 -19.69
C LEU A 410 -4.05 -26.97 -21.21
N ALA A 411 -4.98 -26.19 -21.75
CA ALA A 411 -5.08 -25.96 -23.19
C ALA A 411 -4.20 -24.75 -23.55
N ASN A 412 -2.93 -25.01 -23.88
CA ASN A 412 -1.96 -23.94 -24.16
C ASN A 412 -2.26 -23.18 -25.46
N CYS A 413 -1.72 -21.98 -25.62
CA CYS A 413 -1.72 -21.22 -26.87
C CYS A 413 -0.54 -21.61 -27.75
N ILE A 414 -0.61 -21.20 -29.05
CA ILE A 414 0.40 -21.53 -30.05
C ILE A 414 1.59 -20.59 -29.98
N SER A 415 1.34 -19.28 -29.75
CA SER A 415 2.39 -18.29 -29.64
C SER A 415 3.32 -18.59 -28.46
N LYS A 416 4.60 -18.29 -28.63
CA LYS A 416 5.64 -18.38 -27.59
C LYS A 416 6.14 -17.02 -27.14
N THR A 417 5.54 -15.94 -27.66
CA THR A 417 5.83 -14.55 -27.32
C THR A 417 4.97 -14.18 -26.10
N PRO A 418 5.52 -14.06 -24.89
CA PRO A 418 4.73 -13.87 -23.67
C PRO A 418 3.83 -12.64 -23.72
N GLU A 419 4.28 -11.56 -24.33
CA GLU A 419 3.58 -10.27 -24.43
C GLU A 419 2.25 -10.37 -25.19
N GLU A 420 2.13 -11.34 -26.11
CA GLU A 420 0.92 -11.60 -26.87
C GLU A 420 0.00 -12.62 -26.19
N CYS A 421 0.57 -13.39 -25.23
CA CYS A 421 -0.11 -14.52 -24.62
C CYS A 421 -0.85 -14.13 -23.36
N GLU A 422 -2.01 -14.73 -23.18
CA GLU A 422 -2.81 -14.61 -21.96
C GLU A 422 -3.37 -15.98 -21.55
N ILE A 423 -3.53 -16.19 -20.25
CA ILE A 423 -4.09 -17.42 -19.69
C ILE A 423 -5.34 -17.10 -18.88
N PHE A 424 -6.40 -17.86 -19.15
CA PHE A 424 -7.64 -17.81 -18.37
C PHE A 424 -7.67 -18.97 -17.38
N ILE A 425 -7.80 -18.66 -16.10
CA ILE A 425 -8.06 -19.62 -15.04
C ILE A 425 -9.57 -19.73 -14.90
N VAL A 426 -10.12 -20.89 -15.18
CA VAL A 426 -11.58 -21.08 -15.34
C VAL A 426 -12.10 -22.06 -14.28
N GLU A 427 -13.24 -21.74 -13.70
CA GLU A 427 -13.92 -22.63 -12.78
C GLU A 427 -14.54 -23.83 -13.48
N GLY A 428 -14.07 -25.03 -13.12
CA GLY A 428 -14.64 -26.29 -13.57
C GLY A 428 -14.34 -26.70 -15.00
N ASP A 429 -14.60 -27.96 -15.30
CA ASP A 429 -14.37 -28.55 -16.62
C ASP A 429 -15.45 -28.12 -17.65
N SER A 430 -16.67 -27.77 -17.20
CA SER A 430 -17.78 -27.35 -18.08
C SER A 430 -17.49 -25.99 -18.73
N ALA A 431 -17.26 -24.95 -17.91
CA ALA A 431 -16.88 -23.64 -18.42
C ALA A 431 -15.53 -23.69 -19.15
N GLY A 432 -14.59 -24.51 -18.66
CA GLY A 432 -13.32 -24.79 -19.33
C GLY A 432 -13.49 -25.39 -20.74
N GLY A 433 -14.49 -26.25 -20.97
CA GLY A 433 -14.83 -26.82 -22.27
C GLY A 433 -15.33 -25.75 -23.25
N SER A 434 -16.29 -24.93 -22.84
CA SER A 434 -16.81 -23.80 -23.62
C SER A 434 -15.69 -22.80 -23.95
N ALA A 435 -14.86 -22.43 -22.98
CA ALA A 435 -13.73 -21.52 -23.14
C ALA A 435 -12.67 -22.08 -24.11
N LYS A 436 -12.33 -23.37 -24.03
CA LYS A 436 -11.40 -24.04 -24.96
C LYS A 436 -11.89 -23.99 -26.41
N THR A 437 -13.21 -24.07 -26.62
CA THR A 437 -13.83 -24.02 -27.92
C THR A 437 -13.87 -22.59 -28.48
N SER A 438 -14.11 -21.60 -27.61
CA SER A 438 -14.34 -20.19 -27.96
C SER A 438 -13.07 -19.38 -28.15
N ARG A 439 -11.95 -19.77 -27.51
CA ARG A 439 -10.73 -18.96 -27.41
C ARG A 439 -10.02 -18.71 -28.75
N ASN A 440 -9.24 -17.68 -28.80
CA ASN A 440 -8.18 -17.55 -29.82
C ASN A 440 -7.02 -18.49 -29.48
N ARG A 441 -6.90 -19.58 -30.21
CA ARG A 441 -5.87 -20.61 -29.98
C ARG A 441 -4.44 -20.11 -30.16
N HIS A 442 -4.26 -19.00 -30.89
CA HIS A 442 -2.93 -18.46 -31.12
C HIS A 442 -2.36 -17.80 -29.86
N THR A 443 -3.15 -17.01 -29.16
CA THR A 443 -2.68 -16.16 -28.02
C THR A 443 -3.31 -16.51 -26.69
N GLN A 444 -4.42 -17.27 -26.64
CA GLN A 444 -5.15 -17.55 -25.40
C GLN A 444 -4.98 -19.00 -24.95
N ALA A 445 -4.56 -19.18 -23.69
CA ALA A 445 -4.51 -20.46 -23.00
C ALA A 445 -5.68 -20.57 -21.99
N ILE A 446 -6.16 -21.79 -21.75
CA ILE A 446 -7.24 -22.07 -20.77
C ILE A 446 -6.74 -23.11 -19.78
N LEU A 447 -6.84 -22.79 -18.50
CA LEU A 447 -6.55 -23.67 -17.38
C LEU A 447 -7.81 -23.86 -16.51
N PRO A 448 -8.56 -24.97 -16.67
CA PRO A 448 -9.67 -25.26 -15.78
C PRO A 448 -9.19 -25.76 -14.43
N LEU A 449 -9.77 -25.23 -13.35
CA LEU A 449 -9.56 -25.68 -11.98
C LEU A 449 -10.67 -26.65 -11.56
N ARG A 450 -10.33 -27.67 -10.79
CA ARG A 450 -11.34 -28.59 -10.24
C ARG A 450 -11.79 -28.13 -8.85
N GLY A 451 -12.79 -27.24 -8.86
CA GLY A 451 -13.38 -26.69 -7.63
C GLY A 451 -12.48 -25.71 -6.88
N LYS A 452 -12.75 -25.52 -5.60
CA LYS A 452 -12.06 -24.58 -4.74
C LYS A 452 -10.62 -25.02 -4.49
N ILE A 453 -9.65 -24.14 -4.76
CA ILE A 453 -8.24 -24.41 -4.46
C ILE A 453 -7.99 -24.38 -2.95
N LEU A 454 -6.83 -24.89 -2.54
CA LEU A 454 -6.39 -24.86 -1.15
C LEU A 454 -6.27 -23.40 -0.66
N ASN A 455 -6.82 -23.10 0.53
CA ASN A 455 -6.56 -21.84 1.20
C ASN A 455 -5.10 -21.84 1.71
N VAL A 456 -4.24 -21.11 1.01
CA VAL A 456 -2.81 -21.05 1.28
C VAL A 456 -2.46 -20.28 2.54
N GLU A 457 -3.33 -19.39 3.00
CA GLU A 457 -3.14 -18.66 4.26
C GLU A 457 -3.21 -19.57 5.50
N LYS A 458 -3.99 -20.68 5.40
CA LYS A 458 -4.15 -21.66 6.50
C LYS A 458 -3.25 -22.88 6.36
N ALA A 459 -2.72 -23.14 5.18
CA ALA A 459 -2.01 -24.36 4.87
C ALA A 459 -0.51 -24.23 5.13
N SER A 460 0.12 -25.29 5.64
CA SER A 460 1.57 -25.35 5.67
C SER A 460 2.15 -25.45 4.25
N MET A 461 3.36 -24.96 4.05
CA MET A 461 4.07 -24.96 2.76
C MET A 461 4.11 -26.35 2.11
N ASP A 462 4.35 -27.41 2.89
CA ASP A 462 4.34 -28.79 2.39
C ASP A 462 3.00 -29.17 1.74
N LYS A 463 1.88 -28.74 2.33
CA LYS A 463 0.54 -28.98 1.79
C LYS A 463 0.28 -28.16 0.53
N VAL A 464 0.73 -26.91 0.53
CA VAL A 464 0.64 -26.01 -0.62
C VAL A 464 1.40 -26.61 -1.81
N LEU A 465 2.67 -26.99 -1.59
CA LEU A 465 3.51 -27.60 -2.60
C LEU A 465 3.08 -29.03 -2.99
N ALA A 466 2.31 -29.73 -2.16
CA ALA A 466 1.72 -31.02 -2.50
C ALA A 466 0.44 -30.89 -3.34
N ASN A 467 -0.24 -29.74 -3.30
CA ASN A 467 -1.51 -29.53 -3.99
C ASN A 467 -1.37 -29.56 -5.52
N ALA A 468 -2.18 -30.37 -6.20
CA ALA A 468 -2.07 -30.59 -7.63
C ALA A 468 -2.45 -29.37 -8.46
N GLU A 469 -3.47 -28.60 -8.05
CA GLU A 469 -3.94 -27.40 -8.77
C GLU A 469 -2.88 -26.28 -8.67
N ILE A 470 -2.33 -26.05 -7.47
CA ILE A 470 -1.25 -25.08 -7.25
C ILE A 470 -0.01 -25.43 -8.07
N LYS A 471 0.41 -26.69 -8.06
CA LYS A 471 1.52 -27.17 -8.92
C LYS A 471 1.28 -26.90 -10.38
N THR A 472 0.05 -27.14 -10.85
CA THR A 472 -0.31 -26.93 -12.25
C THR A 472 -0.23 -25.45 -12.61
N MET A 473 -0.68 -24.54 -11.73
CA MET A 473 -0.58 -23.10 -11.93
C MET A 473 0.89 -22.64 -11.98
N ILE A 474 1.71 -23.02 -10.98
CA ILE A 474 3.13 -22.65 -10.94
C ILE A 474 3.85 -23.10 -12.21
N ASN A 475 3.60 -24.33 -12.66
CA ASN A 475 4.20 -24.87 -13.87
C ASN A 475 3.67 -24.18 -15.15
N ALA A 476 2.39 -23.81 -15.19
CA ALA A 476 1.80 -23.10 -16.32
C ALA A 476 2.43 -21.72 -16.50
N PHE A 477 2.56 -20.96 -15.43
CA PHE A 477 3.12 -19.60 -15.47
C PHE A 477 4.61 -19.58 -15.79
N GLY A 478 5.38 -20.55 -15.26
CA GLY A 478 6.81 -20.73 -15.56
C GLY A 478 7.76 -19.79 -14.85
N CYS A 479 7.28 -18.82 -14.07
CA CYS A 479 8.08 -17.80 -13.40
C CYS A 479 8.53 -18.16 -11.97
N GLY A 480 8.20 -19.36 -11.46
CA GLY A 480 8.49 -19.73 -10.07
C GLY A 480 7.52 -19.06 -9.08
N PHE A 481 7.92 -18.93 -7.81
CA PHE A 481 7.13 -18.27 -6.77
C PHE A 481 8.02 -17.63 -5.70
N SER A 482 7.51 -16.63 -4.96
CA SER A 482 8.29 -15.71 -4.12
C SER A 482 8.32 -16.08 -2.64
N GLU A 483 7.58 -17.07 -2.16
CA GLU A 483 7.47 -17.34 -0.73
C GLU A 483 8.49 -18.36 -0.23
N GLY A 484 8.87 -18.21 1.06
CA GLY A 484 9.84 -19.05 1.73
C GLY A 484 11.27 -18.51 1.64
N PHE A 485 12.24 -19.30 2.10
CA PHE A 485 13.65 -18.92 2.20
C PHE A 485 14.45 -19.07 0.89
N GLY A 486 13.79 -19.05 -0.23
CA GLY A 486 14.42 -19.12 -1.55
C GLY A 486 13.50 -18.49 -2.58
N ASN A 487 13.71 -17.23 -2.90
CA ASN A 487 13.00 -16.57 -3.97
C ASN A 487 13.48 -17.08 -5.32
N ASP A 488 12.73 -18.03 -5.93
CA ASP A 488 12.96 -18.52 -7.30
C ASP A 488 12.07 -17.79 -8.30
N PHE A 489 11.33 -16.78 -7.85
CA PHE A 489 10.50 -15.99 -8.74
C PHE A 489 11.38 -15.20 -9.71
N ASP A 490 11.09 -15.36 -10.98
CA ASP A 490 11.78 -14.67 -12.07
C ASP A 490 10.75 -14.28 -13.12
N ILE A 491 10.31 -13.03 -13.07
CA ILE A 491 9.27 -12.50 -13.94
C ILE A 491 9.65 -12.59 -15.43
N SER A 492 10.94 -12.58 -15.76
CA SER A 492 11.40 -12.71 -17.15
C SER A 492 11.05 -14.07 -17.78
N LYS A 493 10.71 -15.07 -16.95
CA LYS A 493 10.27 -16.40 -17.37
C LYS A 493 8.75 -16.55 -17.45
N LEU A 494 8.00 -15.49 -17.16
CA LEU A 494 6.55 -15.50 -17.26
C LEU A 494 6.11 -15.80 -18.70
N ARG A 495 5.20 -16.76 -18.86
CA ARG A 495 4.76 -17.23 -20.18
C ARG A 495 3.55 -16.48 -20.72
N TYR A 496 2.81 -15.77 -19.88
CA TYR A 496 1.57 -15.10 -20.24
C TYR A 496 1.56 -13.70 -19.65
N HIS A 497 1.51 -12.70 -20.49
CA HIS A 497 1.49 -11.29 -20.06
C HIS A 497 0.25 -10.94 -19.23
N LYS A 498 -0.87 -11.66 -19.42
CA LYS A 498 -2.07 -11.52 -18.61
C LYS A 498 -2.52 -12.86 -18.07
N ILE A 499 -2.76 -12.89 -16.77
CA ILE A 499 -3.39 -13.99 -16.05
C ILE A 499 -4.78 -13.50 -15.64
N ILE A 500 -5.81 -14.13 -16.18
CA ILE A 500 -7.19 -13.66 -16.07
C ILE A 500 -7.99 -14.68 -15.29
N LEU A 501 -8.54 -14.27 -14.15
CA LEU A 501 -9.46 -15.06 -13.35
C LEU A 501 -10.83 -14.99 -14.04
N MET A 502 -11.39 -16.13 -14.40
CA MET A 502 -12.65 -16.25 -15.08
C MET A 502 -13.55 -17.23 -14.34
N THR A 503 -14.22 -16.75 -13.32
CA THR A 503 -15.11 -17.48 -12.41
C THR A 503 -16.55 -17.13 -12.68
N ASP A 504 -17.47 -17.94 -12.18
CA ASP A 504 -18.89 -17.67 -12.25
C ASP A 504 -19.27 -16.45 -11.38
N ALA A 505 -20.30 -15.71 -11.80
CA ALA A 505 -20.77 -14.52 -11.09
C ALA A 505 -21.69 -14.88 -9.90
N ASP A 506 -21.28 -15.83 -9.08
CA ASP A 506 -21.98 -16.28 -7.90
C ASP A 506 -21.07 -16.30 -6.65
N VAL A 507 -21.60 -16.72 -5.52
CA VAL A 507 -20.86 -16.76 -4.24
C VAL A 507 -19.71 -17.75 -4.25
N ASP A 508 -19.81 -18.85 -5.01
CA ASP A 508 -18.76 -19.85 -5.13
C ASP A 508 -17.63 -19.36 -6.02
N GLY A 509 -17.94 -18.72 -7.14
CA GLY A 509 -16.95 -18.06 -7.99
C GLY A 509 -16.21 -16.94 -7.27
N SER A 510 -16.90 -16.10 -6.51
CA SER A 510 -16.29 -15.05 -5.68
C SER A 510 -15.34 -15.64 -4.61
N HIS A 511 -15.69 -16.80 -4.05
CA HIS A 511 -14.82 -17.52 -3.12
C HIS A 511 -13.57 -18.07 -3.82
N ILE A 512 -13.69 -18.60 -5.04
CA ILE A 512 -12.55 -19.08 -5.83
C ILE A 512 -11.63 -17.92 -6.19
N ASP A 513 -12.18 -16.76 -6.60
CA ASP A 513 -11.39 -15.55 -6.83
C ASP A 513 -10.61 -15.13 -5.58
N THR A 514 -11.26 -15.13 -4.41
CA THR A 514 -10.61 -14.79 -3.15
C THR A 514 -9.46 -15.75 -2.81
N LEU A 515 -9.64 -17.06 -3.04
CA LEU A 515 -8.59 -18.06 -2.83
C LEU A 515 -7.42 -17.87 -3.81
N LEU A 516 -7.71 -17.58 -5.08
CA LEU A 516 -6.70 -17.31 -6.11
C LEU A 516 -5.95 -16.00 -5.82
N LEU A 517 -6.66 -14.94 -5.45
CA LEU A 517 -6.03 -13.66 -5.05
C LEU A 517 -5.13 -13.85 -3.82
N THR A 518 -5.55 -14.64 -2.83
CA THR A 518 -4.72 -15.00 -1.68
C THR A 518 -3.46 -15.74 -2.11
N PHE A 519 -3.59 -16.69 -3.06
CA PHE A 519 -2.44 -17.40 -3.61
C PHE A 519 -1.47 -16.46 -4.33
N PHE A 520 -1.94 -15.58 -5.23
CA PHE A 520 -1.08 -14.62 -5.91
C PHE A 520 -0.45 -13.63 -4.96
N TYR A 521 -1.21 -13.14 -3.99
CA TYR A 521 -0.72 -12.18 -3.01
C TYR A 521 0.41 -12.76 -2.15
N ARG A 522 0.30 -14.03 -1.72
CA ARG A 522 1.29 -14.69 -0.86
C ARG A 522 2.48 -15.28 -1.61
N PHE A 523 2.25 -15.80 -2.81
CA PHE A 523 3.27 -16.58 -3.53
C PHE A 523 3.85 -15.90 -4.78
N MET A 524 3.14 -14.94 -5.35
CA MET A 524 3.55 -14.24 -6.56
C MET A 524 3.12 -12.76 -6.52
N PRO A 525 3.42 -11.99 -5.44
CA PRO A 525 2.98 -10.61 -5.30
C PRO A 525 3.49 -9.71 -6.43
N GLU A 526 4.64 -10.02 -7.00
CA GLU A 526 5.21 -9.27 -8.12
C GLU A 526 4.31 -9.31 -9.36
N LEU A 527 3.55 -10.39 -9.58
CA LEU A 527 2.58 -10.44 -10.69
C LEU A 527 1.43 -9.45 -10.51
N ILE A 528 1.06 -9.14 -9.27
CA ILE A 528 0.06 -8.10 -9.00
C ILE A 528 0.70 -6.72 -9.16
N GLN A 529 1.89 -6.50 -8.60
CA GLN A 529 2.61 -5.23 -8.65
C GLN A 529 2.93 -4.81 -10.08
N GLU A 530 3.36 -5.74 -10.93
CA GLU A 530 3.66 -5.50 -12.35
C GLU A 530 2.39 -5.47 -13.22
N GLY A 531 1.22 -5.72 -12.65
CA GLY A 531 -0.07 -5.57 -13.33
C GLY A 531 -0.44 -6.71 -14.26
N HIS A 532 -0.03 -7.94 -13.96
CA HIS A 532 -0.32 -9.12 -14.78
C HIS A 532 -1.62 -9.84 -14.40
N ILE A 533 -2.21 -9.55 -13.23
CA ILE A 533 -3.41 -10.23 -12.71
C ILE A 533 -4.68 -9.43 -13.02
N TYR A 534 -5.67 -10.10 -13.58
CA TYR A 534 -6.96 -9.52 -13.94
C TYR A 534 -8.11 -10.43 -13.51
N VAL A 535 -9.26 -9.82 -13.23
CA VAL A 535 -10.55 -10.52 -13.06
C VAL A 535 -11.43 -10.18 -14.25
N SER A 536 -12.00 -11.20 -14.89
CA SER A 536 -12.96 -11.00 -15.98
C SER A 536 -14.32 -10.58 -15.41
N MET A 537 -14.99 -9.70 -16.13
CA MET A 537 -16.32 -9.22 -15.78
C MET A 537 -17.30 -9.67 -16.86
N PRO A 538 -17.82 -10.91 -16.82
CA PRO A 538 -18.83 -11.36 -17.76
C PRO A 538 -20.17 -10.62 -17.54
N PRO A 539 -21.03 -10.49 -18.55
CA PRO A 539 -22.35 -9.90 -18.37
C PRO A 539 -23.26 -10.80 -17.53
N LEU A 540 -24.07 -10.18 -16.67
CA LEU A 540 -25.10 -10.88 -15.90
C LEU A 540 -26.39 -11.11 -16.68
N TYR A 541 -26.69 -10.23 -17.63
CA TYR A 541 -27.95 -10.25 -18.36
C TYR A 541 -27.75 -10.10 -19.87
N LEU A 542 -28.62 -10.79 -20.62
CA LEU A 542 -28.79 -10.60 -22.05
C LEU A 542 -30.23 -10.15 -22.32
N LEU A 543 -30.38 -8.97 -22.91
CA LEU A 543 -31.63 -8.45 -23.40
C LEU A 543 -31.78 -8.82 -24.86
N ILE A 544 -32.83 -9.56 -25.21
CA ILE A 544 -33.17 -9.93 -26.59
C ILE A 544 -34.43 -9.14 -26.97
N PRO A 545 -34.32 -8.09 -27.80
CA PRO A 545 -35.49 -7.31 -28.21
C PRO A 545 -36.48 -8.14 -29.00
N ASP A 546 -37.78 -7.94 -28.76
CA ASP A 546 -38.86 -8.58 -29.58
C ASP A 546 -38.79 -8.12 -31.03
N ASN A 547 -38.30 -6.91 -31.24
CA ASN A 547 -38.04 -6.37 -32.58
C ASN A 547 -36.75 -6.97 -33.17
N LYS A 548 -36.87 -7.92 -34.08
CA LYS A 548 -35.75 -8.61 -34.76
C LYS A 548 -34.78 -7.70 -35.53
N LYS A 549 -35.10 -6.42 -35.71
CA LYS A 549 -34.17 -5.43 -36.32
C LYS A 549 -33.18 -4.85 -35.31
N GLU A 550 -33.43 -5.00 -34.02
CA GLU A 550 -32.53 -4.53 -32.95
C GLU A 550 -31.60 -5.67 -32.55
N LYS A 551 -30.34 -5.30 -32.21
CA LYS A 551 -29.36 -6.28 -31.76
C LYS A 551 -29.55 -6.60 -30.27
N PRO A 552 -29.32 -7.85 -29.86
CA PRO A 552 -29.26 -8.20 -28.44
C PRO A 552 -28.24 -7.33 -27.72
N ARG A 553 -28.50 -7.05 -26.43
CA ARG A 553 -27.66 -6.17 -25.61
C ARG A 553 -27.27 -6.90 -24.34
N TYR A 554 -25.96 -6.89 -24.01
CA TYR A 554 -25.43 -7.41 -22.78
C TYR A 554 -25.41 -6.34 -21.71
N LEU A 555 -25.78 -6.69 -20.46
CA LEU A 555 -25.70 -5.82 -19.30
C LEU A 555 -24.88 -6.51 -18.21
N TYR A 556 -23.98 -5.74 -17.59
CA TYR A 556 -22.94 -6.28 -16.72
C TYR A 556 -23.30 -6.27 -15.25
N ASP A 557 -24.27 -5.47 -14.84
CA ASP A 557 -24.74 -5.37 -13.46
C ASP A 557 -26.24 -5.05 -13.39
N GLU A 558 -26.80 -5.15 -12.19
CA GLU A 558 -28.20 -4.89 -11.93
C GLU A 558 -28.55 -3.40 -12.08
N LYS A 559 -27.59 -2.50 -11.80
CA LYS A 559 -27.77 -1.05 -11.97
C LYS A 559 -27.98 -0.70 -13.45
N ALA A 560 -27.23 -1.37 -14.35
CA ALA A 560 -27.41 -1.23 -15.78
C ALA A 560 -28.78 -1.75 -16.25
N LEU A 561 -29.26 -2.85 -15.67
CA LEU A 561 -30.61 -3.37 -15.95
C LEU A 561 -31.69 -2.40 -15.49
N LEU A 562 -31.64 -1.91 -14.27
CA LEU A 562 -32.59 -0.95 -13.72
C LEU A 562 -32.57 0.39 -14.52
N ALA A 563 -31.39 0.87 -14.89
CA ALA A 563 -31.24 2.06 -15.73
C ALA A 563 -31.86 1.87 -17.11
N TYR A 564 -31.69 0.69 -17.70
CA TYR A 564 -32.31 0.34 -18.98
C TYR A 564 -33.83 0.30 -18.85
N GLN A 565 -34.36 -0.38 -17.84
CA GLN A 565 -35.80 -0.49 -17.56
C GLN A 565 -36.45 0.86 -17.29
N LYS A 566 -35.77 1.75 -16.56
CA LYS A 566 -36.24 3.12 -16.30
C LYS A 566 -36.36 3.94 -17.58
N LYS A 567 -35.49 3.68 -18.57
CA LYS A 567 -35.44 4.45 -19.82
C LYS A 567 -36.36 3.87 -20.90
N HIS A 568 -36.51 2.55 -20.98
CA HIS A 568 -37.17 1.84 -22.07
C HIS A 568 -38.42 1.05 -21.65
N GLY A 569 -38.73 1.02 -20.34
CA GLY A 569 -39.80 0.17 -19.80
C GLY A 569 -39.35 -1.27 -19.55
N SER A 570 -40.22 -2.05 -18.92
CA SER A 570 -39.98 -3.47 -18.57
C SER A 570 -40.58 -4.46 -19.56
N SER A 571 -40.99 -4.01 -20.74
CA SER A 571 -41.63 -4.83 -21.79
C SER A 571 -40.98 -4.59 -23.14
N GLY A 572 -41.17 -5.51 -24.09
CA GLY A 572 -40.63 -5.42 -25.46
C GLY A 572 -39.28 -6.10 -25.65
N TYR A 573 -38.87 -6.93 -24.70
CA TYR A 573 -37.66 -7.75 -24.75
C TYR A 573 -37.78 -9.00 -23.89
N GLU A 574 -37.09 -10.05 -24.27
CA GLU A 574 -36.83 -11.21 -23.42
C GLU A 574 -35.55 -10.97 -22.60
N LEU A 575 -35.62 -11.22 -21.28
CA LEU A 575 -34.48 -11.11 -20.37
C LEU A 575 -33.94 -12.49 -20.03
N LYS A 576 -32.69 -12.79 -20.41
CA LYS A 576 -31.96 -13.98 -20.03
C LYS A 576 -30.93 -13.58 -18.97
N ARG A 577 -30.99 -14.19 -17.75
CA ARG A 577 -29.97 -14.05 -16.72
C ARG A 577 -28.98 -15.21 -16.85
N PHE A 578 -27.68 -14.90 -16.87
CA PHE A 578 -26.62 -15.90 -16.80
C PHE A 578 -26.27 -16.18 -15.34
N LYS A 579 -26.41 -17.41 -14.89
CA LYS A 579 -26.02 -17.84 -13.53
C LYS A 579 -24.56 -18.27 -13.46
N GLY A 580 -23.99 -18.66 -14.58
CA GLY A 580 -22.59 -19.04 -14.70
C GLY A 580 -22.11 -19.07 -16.15
N LEU A 581 -20.80 -19.09 -16.33
CA LEU A 581 -20.12 -19.11 -17.66
C LEU A 581 -20.48 -20.35 -18.48
N GLY A 582 -20.82 -21.45 -17.80
CA GLY A 582 -21.26 -22.69 -18.46
C GLY A 582 -22.59 -22.57 -19.18
N GLU A 583 -23.41 -21.55 -18.90
CA GLU A 583 -24.69 -21.26 -19.57
C GLU A 583 -24.53 -20.44 -20.84
N MET A 584 -23.35 -19.87 -21.07
CA MET A 584 -23.02 -19.13 -22.28
C MET A 584 -22.61 -20.10 -23.39
N ASN A 585 -23.19 -19.89 -24.59
CA ASN A 585 -22.69 -20.60 -25.75
C ASN A 585 -21.31 -20.06 -26.18
N PRO A 586 -20.52 -20.82 -26.96
CA PRO A 586 -19.18 -20.41 -27.37
C PRO A 586 -19.08 -19.03 -28.03
N LYS A 587 -20.11 -18.61 -28.76
CA LYS A 587 -20.13 -17.30 -29.42
C LYS A 587 -20.38 -16.18 -28.41
N GLU A 588 -21.32 -16.35 -27.49
CA GLU A 588 -21.60 -15.41 -26.40
C GLU A 588 -20.35 -15.21 -25.52
N LEU A 589 -19.69 -16.33 -25.16
CA LEU A 589 -18.47 -16.29 -24.33
C LEU A 589 -17.31 -15.58 -25.03
N TRP A 590 -17.15 -15.80 -26.36
CA TRP A 590 -16.17 -15.06 -27.15
C TRP A 590 -16.48 -13.57 -27.18
N GLU A 591 -17.71 -13.21 -27.58
CA GLU A 591 -18.08 -11.80 -27.78
C GLU A 591 -18.01 -10.95 -26.50
N THR A 592 -18.24 -11.53 -25.33
CA THR A 592 -18.37 -10.79 -24.09
C THR A 592 -17.16 -10.89 -23.17
N THR A 593 -16.44 -12.02 -23.19
CA THR A 593 -15.47 -12.33 -22.12
C THR A 593 -14.06 -12.63 -22.64
N LEU A 594 -13.93 -13.28 -23.81
CA LEU A 594 -12.64 -13.68 -24.35
C LEU A 594 -12.07 -12.71 -25.37
N ASN A 595 -12.93 -12.04 -26.18
CA ASN A 595 -12.48 -11.13 -27.25
C ASN A 595 -11.83 -9.86 -26.63
N PRO A 596 -10.55 -9.61 -26.91
CA PRO A 596 -9.84 -8.44 -26.38
C PRO A 596 -10.49 -7.09 -26.70
N GLU A 597 -11.25 -7.00 -27.81
CA GLU A 597 -11.88 -5.74 -28.25
C GLU A 597 -13.12 -5.38 -27.44
N ASN A 598 -13.86 -6.38 -26.90
CA ASN A 598 -15.18 -6.17 -26.33
C ASN A 598 -15.26 -6.50 -24.82
N ARG A 599 -14.34 -7.33 -24.33
CA ARG A 599 -14.36 -7.80 -22.94
C ARG A 599 -14.06 -6.69 -21.93
N VAL A 600 -14.60 -6.85 -20.72
CA VAL A 600 -14.28 -6.00 -19.58
C VAL A 600 -13.39 -6.79 -18.63
N LEU A 601 -12.22 -6.23 -18.31
CA LEU A 601 -11.28 -6.78 -17.33
C LEU A 601 -11.05 -5.77 -16.23
N LYS A 602 -11.04 -6.23 -14.98
CA LYS A 602 -10.63 -5.44 -13.80
C LYS A 602 -9.21 -5.86 -13.45
N ARG A 603 -8.26 -4.92 -13.50
CA ARG A 603 -6.89 -5.16 -13.05
C ARG A 603 -6.86 -5.24 -11.53
N VAL A 604 -6.13 -6.20 -10.99
CA VAL A 604 -5.90 -6.34 -9.56
C VAL A 604 -4.72 -5.47 -9.17
N GLU A 605 -4.89 -4.64 -8.15
CA GLU A 605 -3.87 -3.70 -7.66
C GLU A 605 -3.80 -3.78 -6.13
N ILE A 606 -2.60 -3.60 -5.58
CA ILE A 606 -2.39 -3.46 -4.15
C ILE A 606 -2.21 -1.97 -3.89
N GLU A 607 -3.25 -1.32 -3.37
CA GLU A 607 -3.20 0.12 -3.03
C GLU A 607 -2.37 0.37 -1.76
N ASP A 608 -2.48 -0.52 -0.77
CA ASP A 608 -1.75 -0.49 0.49
C ASP A 608 -1.35 -1.92 0.89
N ALA A 609 -0.04 -2.19 0.95
CA ALA A 609 0.47 -3.54 1.23
C ALA A 609 0.18 -4.00 2.67
N LYS A 610 0.20 -3.07 3.66
CA LYS A 610 -0.09 -3.37 5.06
C LYS A 610 -1.56 -3.73 5.22
N LEU A 611 -2.44 -2.90 4.67
CA LEU A 611 -3.88 -3.15 4.70
C LEU A 611 -4.24 -4.44 3.96
N ALA A 612 -3.66 -4.67 2.78
CA ALA A 612 -3.87 -5.90 2.02
C ALA A 612 -3.45 -7.15 2.83
N SER A 613 -2.31 -7.09 3.53
CA SER A 613 -1.86 -8.18 4.41
C SER A 613 -2.82 -8.41 5.57
N GLN A 614 -3.24 -7.35 6.26
CA GLN A 614 -4.19 -7.43 7.38
C GLN A 614 -5.54 -8.00 6.93
N VAL A 615 -6.10 -7.51 5.83
CA VAL A 615 -7.39 -7.99 5.29
C VAL A 615 -7.27 -9.45 4.85
N THR A 616 -6.17 -9.82 4.19
CA THR A 616 -5.94 -11.21 3.78
C THR A 616 -5.87 -12.14 4.99
N SER A 617 -5.07 -11.80 6.00
CA SER A 617 -4.96 -12.60 7.24
C SER A 617 -6.27 -12.65 8.02
N MET A 618 -7.01 -11.53 8.11
CA MET A 618 -8.31 -11.46 8.78
C MET A 618 -9.36 -12.34 8.09
N LEU A 619 -9.48 -12.23 6.75
CA LEU A 619 -10.52 -12.95 6.00
C LEU A 619 -10.16 -14.41 5.78
N MET A 620 -8.89 -14.71 5.50
CA MET A 620 -8.43 -16.03 5.04
C MET A 620 -7.63 -16.81 6.10
N GLY A 621 -7.18 -16.15 7.19
CA GLY A 621 -6.40 -16.75 8.27
C GLY A 621 -7.16 -17.74 9.14
N THR A 622 -6.47 -18.30 10.14
CA THR A 622 -7.03 -19.31 11.07
C THR A 622 -7.97 -18.71 12.11
N ASP A 623 -7.78 -17.45 12.48
CA ASP A 623 -8.58 -16.77 13.50
C ASP A 623 -9.98 -16.46 12.98
N VAL A 624 -10.99 -16.82 13.78
CA VAL A 624 -12.41 -16.67 13.43
C VAL A 624 -12.99 -15.37 13.99
N ALA A 625 -12.48 -14.89 15.12
CA ALA A 625 -13.07 -13.75 15.83
C ALA A 625 -13.01 -12.44 15.00
N PRO A 626 -11.86 -12.02 14.44
CA PRO A 626 -11.78 -10.83 13.61
C PRO A 626 -12.67 -10.91 12.36
N ARG A 627 -12.75 -12.10 11.74
CA ARG A 627 -13.60 -12.31 10.57
C ARG A 627 -15.09 -12.19 10.91
N ARG A 628 -15.51 -12.71 12.06
CA ARG A 628 -16.88 -12.57 12.53
C ARG A 628 -17.23 -11.11 12.77
N GLU A 629 -16.38 -10.37 13.44
CA GLU A 629 -16.54 -8.94 13.70
C GLU A 629 -16.65 -8.15 12.39
N PHE A 630 -15.76 -8.39 11.44
CA PHE A 630 -15.82 -7.77 10.11
C PHE A 630 -17.16 -8.02 9.42
N ILE A 631 -17.63 -9.28 9.41
CA ILE A 631 -18.93 -9.64 8.80
C ILE A 631 -20.09 -8.89 9.48
N PHE A 632 -20.10 -8.80 10.80
CA PHE A 632 -21.16 -8.08 11.52
C PHE A 632 -21.11 -6.58 11.24
N THR A 633 -19.93 -5.99 11.20
CA THR A 633 -19.75 -4.54 10.97
C THR A 633 -20.21 -4.14 9.56
N HIS A 634 -19.92 -4.99 8.56
CA HIS A 634 -20.22 -4.71 7.15
C HIS A 634 -21.46 -5.43 6.61
N ALA A 635 -22.29 -6.03 7.49
CA ALA A 635 -23.45 -6.82 7.07
C ALA A 635 -24.49 -5.99 6.28
N MET A 636 -24.59 -4.69 6.56
CA MET A 636 -25.52 -3.79 5.86
C MET A 636 -25.03 -3.34 4.48
N GLU A 637 -23.74 -3.56 4.18
CA GLU A 637 -23.12 -3.23 2.88
C GLU A 637 -23.15 -4.42 1.91
N ALA A 638 -23.48 -5.61 2.42
CA ALA A 638 -23.50 -6.82 1.63
C ALA A 638 -24.70 -6.84 0.68
N GLU A 639 -24.45 -6.92 -0.62
CA GLU A 639 -25.46 -7.27 -1.62
C GLU A 639 -25.72 -8.78 -1.50
N ILE A 640 -26.82 -9.16 -0.82
CA ILE A 640 -27.21 -10.56 -0.68
C ILE A 640 -28.20 -10.89 -1.81
N ASP A 641 -27.84 -11.84 -2.65
CA ASP A 641 -28.79 -12.48 -3.58
C ASP A 641 -29.77 -13.32 -2.73
N ALA A 642 -30.97 -12.78 -2.44
CA ALA A 642 -32.03 -13.45 -1.71
C ALA A 642 -32.97 -14.20 -2.66
#